data_8a4ef63721c0429e5674805ed2863fbf
#
_entry.id   8a4ef63721c0429e5674805ed2863fbf
#
_cell.length_a   1.000
_cell.length_b   1.000
_cell.length_c   1.000
_cell.angle_alpha   90.00
_cell.angle_beta   90.00
_cell.angle_gamma   90.00
#
_symmetry.space_group_name_H-M   'P 1'
#
loop_
_entity.id
_entity.type
_entity.pdbx_description
1 polymer ?
#
loop_
_entity_poly.entity_id
_entity_poly.type
_entity_poly.pdbx_seq_one_letter_code
_entity_poly.pdbx_strand_id
1 'polypeptide(L)'
;MVPLLLLSLFSLLNSCTSLHNDATVLASLRNSFHSTSPELNSWNTSNLGSACSWFGVRCERRRVVAIDLSNLNISGSISLEISGLQSLVNLSLAGNDLEGNIQVSNLPSLRHLNISINQFSGGLDWDYSSLPSLEVFDAYNNNFTAPLPPGVSNLKRIKYLDLGGNFFHGSIPASYGSLVELEYLSLNGNDLRGRIPRELGNLTNLKHLYLGFYNVFDGGIPTELGKLINLVHLELSSCGLDGEIPHQLGNLVSLDTLFIHTNFLSGSIPASLGNLTRLVHLDLSNNALTGEIPHKLATLSGLSLLNLFMNRLHGSIPEFVAELPNLDTFQLFRNNFTGAIPQRLGSNGRIRVLDLSSNKLTGTIPDELCPSNQLKVLILLKNFLFGPIPESLGKCLSLTRVRLGQNYLNGTIPPGFVYLPQLNLLDLQDNYLSGPISENSNSSHSQTQLTQLILSNNLLSGSIPHSISNFSSLQELRLNGNRFDGPISCSISKLRHVVLLDLSHNALSGKIPPEIGNCAQLTYLDLSRNNLSGPIPPEIARIGILNYMNLSTNHLDGMIPRSMSSMRSLTAVDFSFNNLSGRLPDSGQLAYFNASSFAGNPRLCGPVLNNPCNNTAGPVQSRRIRGDFKLVLALGLLLCSLVFAAAAIVRARSYRGASDGDTWRLTAFGKVDFAVSDVLECMKDVNVIGRGGAGVVYLGHTRTGEQIAVKRLMGFGSNGHDRGFRAEIRTLGTIRHRNIVRLLAFCSNRDTNVLVYEHMSNGSLGEVLHGKPGGFLGWDRRYRIAVEAARGLCYLHHDCSPMIVHRDVKSNNILLGANFEAHVADFGLAKFLQDGGASECMSAIAGSYGYIAPEYAYTLKVDEKSDVYSFGVVLLELITGRRPVGEFGEGVDIVQWAKRITNCDKNNVAKIVDSRLSTVPINEVMHVFFITMLCIHENSIERPTMREVVQMLSEFPHHASEDQSPSSSAPRKEESLDKETNCYRLFPDLLT
;
A
#
# COMPACT_ATOMS: atom_id res chain seq x y z
N MET A 1 24.06 -62.23 -48.29
CA MET A 1 23.21 -62.11 -47.05
C MET A 1 23.97 -61.75 -45.74
N VAL A 2 25.21 -62.23 -45.57
CA VAL A 2 26.00 -61.98 -44.32
C VAL A 2 26.37 -60.47 -44.11
N PRO A 3 26.77 -59.66 -45.14
CA PRO A 3 27.12 -58.25 -44.91
C PRO A 3 25.93 -57.35 -44.59
N LEU A 4 24.72 -57.74 -45.08
CA LEU A 4 23.50 -56.94 -44.73
C LEU A 4 23.03 -57.20 -43.29
N LEU A 5 23.22 -58.45 -42.79
CA LEU A 5 22.94 -58.77 -41.37
C LEU A 5 23.96 -58.12 -40.42
N LEU A 6 25.23 -58.04 -40.77
CA LEU A 6 26.26 -57.39 -40.04
C LEU A 6 26.01 -55.84 -39.99
N LEU A 7 25.62 -55.24 -41.11
CA LEU A 7 25.23 -53.80 -41.15
C LEU A 7 23.95 -53.54 -40.32
N SER A 8 22.96 -54.44 -40.32
CA SER A 8 21.77 -54.28 -39.47
C SER A 8 22.06 -54.52 -38.01
N LEU A 9 22.94 -55.48 -37.64
CA LEU A 9 23.42 -55.66 -36.25
C LEU A 9 24.28 -54.51 -35.78
N PHE A 10 25.13 -53.91 -36.62
CA PHE A 10 25.92 -52.74 -36.30
C PHE A 10 25.01 -51.51 -36.10
N SER A 11 23.95 -51.32 -36.89
CA SER A 11 22.98 -50.25 -36.74
C SER A 11 22.11 -50.43 -35.48
N LEU A 12 21.75 -51.71 -35.12
CA LEU A 12 21.01 -52.02 -33.89
C LEU A 12 21.87 -51.85 -32.63
N LEU A 13 23.16 -52.25 -32.66
CA LEU A 13 24.11 -52.06 -31.59
C LEU A 13 24.38 -50.56 -31.36
N ASN A 14 24.63 -49.78 -32.43
CA ASN A 14 24.80 -48.32 -32.32
C ASN A 14 23.52 -47.61 -31.80
N SER A 15 22.34 -48.07 -32.17
CA SER A 15 21.10 -47.51 -31.68
C SER A 15 20.79 -47.91 -30.22
N CYS A 16 21.25 -49.03 -29.71
CA CYS A 16 21.11 -49.47 -28.33
C CYS A 16 22.09 -48.68 -27.42
N THR A 17 23.35 -48.46 -27.84
CA THR A 17 24.32 -47.67 -27.09
C THR A 17 23.92 -46.22 -27.03
N SER A 18 23.34 -45.67 -28.09
CA SER A 18 22.92 -44.26 -28.13
C SER A 18 21.76 -43.96 -27.19
N LEU A 19 20.72 -44.83 -27.11
CA LEU A 19 19.62 -44.66 -26.14
C LEU A 19 20.13 -44.82 -24.69
N HIS A 20 21.06 -45.71 -24.45
CA HIS A 20 21.62 -45.90 -23.11
C HIS A 20 22.36 -44.66 -22.63
N ASN A 21 23.10 -43.99 -23.51
CA ASN A 21 23.78 -42.74 -23.22
C ASN A 21 22.74 -41.62 -22.92
N ASP A 22 21.71 -41.43 -23.73
CA ASP A 22 20.66 -40.43 -23.49
C ASP A 22 19.94 -40.70 -22.14
N ALA A 23 19.63 -41.97 -21.86
CA ALA A 23 18.98 -42.39 -20.62
C ALA A 23 19.86 -42.15 -19.36
N THR A 24 21.19 -42.27 -19.50
CA THR A 24 22.13 -41.96 -18.41
C THR A 24 22.11 -40.48 -18.09
N VAL A 25 22.07 -39.62 -19.10
CA VAL A 25 21.92 -38.17 -18.95
C VAL A 25 20.60 -37.81 -18.25
N LEU A 26 19.51 -38.43 -18.65
CA LEU A 26 18.21 -38.24 -18.00
C LEU A 26 18.21 -38.71 -16.52
N ALA A 27 18.91 -39.80 -16.21
CA ALA A 27 19.06 -40.28 -14.85
C ALA A 27 19.88 -39.31 -13.98
N SER A 28 20.94 -38.72 -14.54
CA SER A 28 21.71 -37.65 -13.89
C SER A 28 20.84 -36.40 -13.61
N LEU A 29 20.05 -36.01 -14.62
CA LEU A 29 19.11 -34.89 -14.47
C LEU A 29 18.08 -35.17 -13.34
N ARG A 30 17.54 -36.42 -13.28
CA ARG A 30 16.61 -36.81 -12.20
C ARG A 30 17.25 -36.72 -10.82
N ASN A 31 18.52 -37.06 -10.72
CA ASN A 31 19.25 -37.03 -9.44
C ASN A 31 19.61 -35.60 -8.98
N SER A 32 19.58 -34.63 -9.87
CA SER A 32 19.80 -33.20 -9.52
C SER A 32 18.54 -32.50 -8.96
N PHE A 33 17.38 -33.16 -9.01
CA PHE A 33 16.14 -32.65 -8.46
C PHE A 33 16.03 -32.96 -6.96
N HIS A 34 15.77 -31.93 -6.14
CA HIS A 34 15.61 -32.06 -4.69
C HIS A 34 14.19 -32.46 -4.29
N SER A 35 13.18 -31.82 -4.89
CA SER A 35 11.80 -32.24 -4.78
C SER A 35 11.24 -32.60 -6.14
N THR A 36 10.28 -33.51 -6.16
CA THR A 36 9.76 -34.04 -7.42
C THR A 36 8.27 -34.26 -7.35
N SER A 37 7.60 -33.98 -8.45
CA SER A 37 6.20 -34.28 -8.60
C SER A 37 5.96 -35.78 -8.76
N PRO A 38 4.74 -36.29 -8.47
CA PRO A 38 4.36 -37.69 -8.68
C PRO A 38 4.54 -38.20 -10.10
N GLU A 39 4.46 -37.32 -11.09
CA GLU A 39 4.63 -37.64 -12.51
C GLU A 39 6.03 -38.19 -12.81
N LEU A 40 7.06 -37.73 -12.08
CA LEU A 40 8.43 -38.18 -12.21
C LEU A 40 8.69 -39.52 -11.56
N ASN A 41 7.71 -40.17 -10.94
CA ASN A 41 7.81 -41.56 -10.50
C ASN A 41 7.96 -42.52 -11.71
N SER A 42 7.58 -42.13 -12.91
CA SER A 42 7.81 -42.86 -14.14
C SER A 42 9.29 -42.93 -14.55
N TRP A 43 10.14 -42.04 -14.03
CA TRP A 43 11.59 -41.97 -14.29
C TRP A 43 12.33 -42.99 -13.44
N ASN A 44 12.23 -44.25 -13.91
CA ASN A 44 12.87 -45.40 -13.28
C ASN A 44 14.34 -45.50 -13.69
N THR A 45 15.23 -44.93 -12.89
CA THR A 45 16.69 -44.91 -13.11
C THR A 45 17.34 -46.33 -13.05
N SER A 46 16.64 -47.33 -12.49
CA SER A 46 17.08 -48.72 -12.52
C SER A 46 16.82 -49.43 -13.85
N ASN A 47 15.95 -48.88 -14.72
CA ASN A 47 15.64 -49.37 -16.02
C ASN A 47 15.78 -48.30 -17.11
N LEU A 48 17.01 -48.03 -17.50
CA LEU A 48 17.34 -46.98 -18.48
C LEU A 48 16.76 -47.27 -19.87
N GLY A 49 16.47 -48.54 -20.19
CA GLY A 49 15.82 -48.93 -21.45
C GLY A 49 14.39 -48.39 -21.62
N SER A 50 13.73 -47.98 -20.53
CA SER A 50 12.40 -47.40 -20.54
C SER A 50 12.37 -45.86 -20.68
N ALA A 51 13.49 -45.20 -20.88
CA ALA A 51 13.59 -43.74 -20.87
C ALA A 51 12.62 -43.02 -21.84
N CYS A 52 12.32 -43.65 -22.99
CA CYS A 52 11.34 -43.10 -23.94
C CYS A 52 9.88 -43.22 -23.50
N SER A 53 9.59 -43.89 -22.40
CA SER A 53 8.25 -43.96 -21.79
C SER A 53 8.16 -43.11 -20.50
N TRP A 54 9.23 -42.42 -20.13
CA TRP A 54 9.22 -41.53 -18.97
C TRP A 54 8.36 -40.32 -19.26
N PHE A 55 7.68 -39.82 -18.23
CA PHE A 55 6.83 -38.64 -18.33
C PHE A 55 7.62 -37.46 -18.90
N GLY A 56 7.05 -36.75 -19.85
CA GLY A 56 7.65 -35.57 -20.47
C GLY A 56 8.79 -35.88 -21.44
N VAL A 57 9.22 -37.15 -21.61
CA VAL A 57 10.29 -37.54 -22.56
C VAL A 57 9.68 -38.05 -23.86
N ARG A 58 10.12 -37.49 -24.99
CA ARG A 58 9.78 -38.00 -26.34
C ARG A 58 11.04 -38.42 -27.06
N CYS A 59 10.96 -39.58 -27.65
CA CYS A 59 12.05 -40.13 -28.48
C CYS A 59 11.63 -40.25 -29.93
N GLU A 60 12.61 -40.10 -30.84
CA GLU A 60 12.52 -40.47 -32.26
C GLU A 60 13.74 -41.29 -32.62
N ARG A 61 13.53 -42.42 -33.31
CA ARG A 61 14.60 -43.34 -33.71
C ARG A 61 15.52 -43.74 -32.54
N ARG A 62 14.94 -43.94 -31.33
CA ARG A 62 15.67 -44.29 -30.08
C ARG A 62 16.66 -43.20 -29.61
N ARG A 63 16.41 -41.97 -29.93
CA ARG A 63 17.12 -40.79 -29.38
C ARG A 63 16.12 -39.86 -28.73
N VAL A 64 16.50 -39.25 -27.62
CA VAL A 64 15.68 -38.26 -26.95
C VAL A 64 15.65 -36.97 -27.79
N VAL A 65 14.45 -36.59 -28.25
CA VAL A 65 14.25 -35.40 -29.08
C VAL A 65 13.48 -34.29 -28.35
N ALA A 66 12.73 -34.62 -27.29
CA ALA A 66 12.06 -33.60 -26.50
C ALA A 66 12.00 -33.99 -25.02
N ILE A 67 12.12 -32.99 -24.16
CA ILE A 67 11.90 -33.05 -22.71
C ILE A 67 10.96 -31.90 -22.36
N ASP A 68 9.81 -32.23 -21.78
CA ASP A 68 8.87 -31.25 -21.25
C ASP A 68 8.50 -31.58 -19.81
N LEU A 69 9.03 -30.79 -18.88
CA LEU A 69 8.81 -30.91 -17.45
C LEU A 69 8.16 -29.62 -16.90
N SER A 70 7.39 -28.94 -17.72
CA SER A 70 6.78 -27.65 -17.37
C SER A 70 5.71 -27.79 -16.26
N ASN A 71 5.66 -26.85 -15.32
CA ASN A 71 4.63 -26.70 -14.26
C ASN A 71 4.49 -27.96 -13.36
N LEU A 72 5.59 -28.59 -13.01
CA LEU A 72 5.62 -29.78 -12.16
C LEU A 72 6.09 -29.49 -10.72
N ASN A 73 6.28 -28.23 -10.35
CA ASN A 73 6.75 -27.82 -9.02
C ASN A 73 8.05 -28.55 -8.60
N ILE A 74 8.98 -28.70 -9.56
CA ILE A 74 10.27 -29.36 -9.36
C ILE A 74 11.25 -28.35 -8.79
N SER A 75 11.95 -28.70 -7.71
CA SER A 75 13.09 -27.93 -7.18
C SER A 75 14.40 -28.69 -7.40
N GLY A 76 15.51 -27.95 -7.43
CA GLY A 76 16.86 -28.48 -7.66
C GLY A 76 17.62 -27.72 -8.73
N SER A 77 18.59 -28.36 -9.37
CA SER A 77 19.42 -27.74 -10.40
C SER A 77 19.46 -28.57 -11.68
N ILE A 78 19.98 -27.99 -12.76
CA ILE A 78 20.15 -28.69 -14.03
C ILE A 78 21.61 -29.13 -14.17
N SER A 79 21.82 -30.45 -14.36
CA SER A 79 23.13 -31.02 -14.59
C SER A 79 23.71 -30.59 -15.94
N LEU A 80 25.03 -30.24 -15.97
CA LEU A 80 25.77 -29.94 -17.19
C LEU A 80 25.74 -31.08 -18.22
N GLU A 81 25.47 -32.30 -17.78
CA GLU A 81 25.42 -33.49 -18.64
C GLU A 81 24.29 -33.44 -19.68
N ILE A 82 23.32 -32.51 -19.54
CA ILE A 82 22.26 -32.31 -20.53
C ILE A 82 22.83 -32.04 -21.93
N SER A 83 24.04 -31.51 -22.03
CA SER A 83 24.79 -31.32 -23.27
C SER A 83 25.09 -32.62 -24.03
N GLY A 84 24.92 -33.79 -23.39
CA GLY A 84 25.03 -35.09 -24.02
C GLY A 84 23.86 -35.49 -24.93
N LEU A 85 22.71 -34.77 -24.83
CA LEU A 85 21.51 -35.08 -25.62
C LEU A 85 21.54 -34.43 -27.01
N GLN A 86 22.49 -34.87 -27.83
CA GLN A 86 22.82 -34.32 -29.15
C GLN A 86 21.64 -34.23 -30.14
N SER A 87 20.61 -35.05 -29.96
CA SER A 87 19.40 -35.08 -30.79
C SER A 87 18.25 -34.28 -30.24
N LEU A 88 18.44 -33.58 -29.08
CA LEU A 88 17.41 -32.81 -28.44
C LEU A 88 16.99 -31.63 -29.33
N VAL A 89 15.69 -31.52 -29.59
CA VAL A 89 15.04 -30.46 -30.37
C VAL A 89 14.28 -29.50 -29.46
N ASN A 90 13.60 -30.03 -28.44
CA ASN A 90 12.78 -29.29 -27.49
C ASN A 90 13.22 -29.58 -26.07
N LEU A 91 13.48 -28.51 -25.30
CA LEU A 91 13.67 -28.55 -23.85
C LEU A 91 12.77 -27.51 -23.20
N SER A 92 11.80 -27.97 -22.40
CA SER A 92 10.95 -27.11 -21.60
C SER A 92 11.00 -27.50 -20.12
N LEU A 93 11.38 -26.54 -19.28
CA LEU A 93 11.49 -26.65 -17.82
C LEU A 93 10.67 -25.58 -17.14
N ALA A 94 9.81 -24.88 -17.87
CA ALA A 94 9.12 -23.68 -17.44
C ALA A 94 8.19 -23.90 -16.21
N GLY A 95 8.05 -22.89 -15.39
CA GLY A 95 7.08 -22.93 -14.29
C GLY A 95 7.44 -23.92 -13.18
N ASN A 96 8.70 -23.96 -12.78
CA ASN A 96 9.21 -24.79 -11.69
C ASN A 96 9.97 -23.94 -10.64
N ASP A 97 10.60 -24.58 -9.68
CA ASP A 97 11.43 -23.97 -8.64
C ASP A 97 12.89 -24.41 -8.77
N LEU A 98 13.37 -24.44 -10.03
CA LEU A 98 14.74 -24.83 -10.37
C LEU A 98 15.69 -23.65 -10.15
N GLU A 99 16.84 -23.90 -9.53
CA GLU A 99 17.78 -22.88 -9.09
C GLU A 99 19.21 -23.10 -9.59
N GLY A 100 20.09 -22.14 -9.30
CA GLY A 100 21.51 -22.21 -9.63
C GLY A 100 21.84 -21.73 -11.05
N ASN A 101 23.12 -21.89 -11.44
CA ASN A 101 23.58 -21.49 -12.75
C ASN A 101 23.28 -22.61 -13.77
N ILE A 102 22.49 -22.31 -14.79
CA ILE A 102 22.23 -23.22 -15.89
C ILE A 102 23.20 -22.98 -17.04
N GLN A 103 23.77 -24.04 -17.61
CA GLN A 103 24.58 -23.99 -18.83
C GLN A 103 23.99 -24.93 -19.90
N VAL A 104 23.74 -24.37 -21.07
CA VAL A 104 23.26 -25.11 -22.24
C VAL A 104 24.25 -24.90 -23.39
N SER A 105 24.92 -25.96 -23.76
CA SER A 105 25.91 -25.91 -24.86
C SER A 105 25.92 -27.25 -25.62
N ASN A 106 26.52 -27.28 -26.78
CA ASN A 106 26.72 -28.48 -27.59
C ASN A 106 25.43 -29.26 -27.91
N LEU A 107 24.34 -28.55 -28.21
CA LEU A 107 23.04 -29.09 -28.60
C LEU A 107 22.67 -28.63 -30.04
N PRO A 108 23.31 -29.17 -31.09
CA PRO A 108 23.19 -28.64 -32.45
C PRO A 108 21.79 -28.77 -33.05
N SER A 109 20.97 -29.66 -32.51
CA SER A 109 19.60 -29.90 -32.97
C SER A 109 18.55 -29.10 -32.23
N LEU A 110 18.93 -28.40 -31.11
CA LEU A 110 17.99 -27.70 -30.23
C LEU A 110 17.38 -26.52 -30.97
N ARG A 111 16.02 -26.51 -31.05
CA ARG A 111 15.24 -25.42 -31.62
C ARG A 111 14.47 -24.61 -30.60
N HIS A 112 13.97 -25.25 -29.55
CA HIS A 112 13.15 -24.61 -28.52
C HIS A 112 13.77 -24.89 -27.17
N LEU A 113 14.13 -23.81 -26.50
CA LEU A 113 14.59 -23.79 -25.12
C LEU A 113 13.67 -22.89 -24.33
N ASN A 114 12.92 -23.46 -23.39
CA ASN A 114 12.11 -22.72 -22.45
C ASN A 114 12.49 -23.07 -21.00
N ILE A 115 13.07 -22.09 -20.31
CA ILE A 115 13.48 -22.18 -18.91
C ILE A 115 12.80 -21.09 -18.05
N SER A 116 11.72 -20.51 -18.58
CA SER A 116 11.01 -19.40 -17.94
C SER A 116 10.36 -19.77 -16.60
N ILE A 117 10.11 -18.79 -15.78
CA ILE A 117 9.45 -18.90 -14.48
C ILE A 117 10.14 -19.97 -13.61
N ASN A 118 11.38 -19.68 -13.21
CA ASN A 118 12.21 -20.48 -12.33
C ASN A 118 13.07 -19.56 -11.42
N GLN A 119 14.03 -20.14 -10.69
CA GLN A 119 14.97 -19.43 -9.82
C GLN A 119 16.42 -19.47 -10.37
N PHE A 120 16.60 -19.72 -11.68
CA PHE A 120 17.93 -19.74 -12.26
C PHE A 120 18.65 -18.41 -12.06
N SER A 121 19.96 -18.47 -11.78
CA SER A 121 20.77 -17.30 -11.43
C SER A 121 22.13 -17.29 -12.15
N GLY A 122 22.90 -16.24 -11.95
CA GLY A 122 24.20 -16.06 -12.60
C GLY A 122 24.09 -15.42 -13.98
N GLY A 123 24.93 -15.82 -14.93
CA GLY A 123 24.97 -15.29 -16.29
C GLY A 123 24.58 -16.31 -17.35
N LEU A 124 24.32 -15.82 -18.55
CA LEU A 124 24.07 -16.63 -19.75
C LEU A 124 25.30 -16.61 -20.70
N ASP A 125 26.51 -16.74 -20.12
CA ASP A 125 27.76 -16.72 -20.89
C ASP A 125 28.02 -18.09 -21.57
N TRP A 126 27.10 -18.48 -22.46
CA TRP A 126 27.15 -19.75 -23.16
C TRP A 126 27.90 -19.66 -24.49
N ASP A 127 28.37 -20.81 -25.00
CA ASP A 127 28.84 -20.91 -26.38
C ASP A 127 27.63 -21.06 -27.33
N TYR A 128 27.05 -19.94 -27.73
CA TYR A 128 25.88 -19.88 -28.63
C TYR A 128 26.19 -20.40 -30.03
N SER A 129 27.47 -20.55 -30.45
CA SER A 129 27.84 -21.17 -31.72
C SER A 129 27.56 -22.67 -31.75
N SER A 130 27.49 -23.26 -30.56
CA SER A 130 27.12 -24.68 -30.37
C SER A 130 25.60 -24.96 -30.44
N LEU A 131 24.77 -23.91 -30.61
CA LEU A 131 23.28 -23.95 -30.68
C LEU A 131 22.77 -23.40 -32.04
N PRO A 132 23.28 -23.83 -33.19
CA PRO A 132 23.03 -23.18 -34.50
C PRO A 132 21.57 -23.29 -35.00
N SER A 133 20.79 -24.18 -34.40
CA SER A 133 19.40 -24.41 -34.79
C SER A 133 18.36 -23.72 -33.93
N LEU A 134 18.80 -22.98 -32.87
CA LEU A 134 17.89 -22.39 -31.89
C LEU A 134 17.00 -21.33 -32.53
N GLU A 135 15.68 -21.53 -32.44
CA GLU A 135 14.63 -20.66 -32.96
C GLU A 135 13.87 -19.94 -31.84
N VAL A 136 13.71 -20.57 -30.66
CA VAL A 136 13.00 -20.06 -29.51
C VAL A 136 13.88 -20.16 -28.27
N PHE A 137 14.13 -19.04 -27.63
CA PHE A 137 14.81 -18.99 -26.34
C PHE A 137 13.97 -18.13 -25.36
N ASP A 138 13.36 -18.80 -24.40
CA ASP A 138 12.55 -18.20 -23.35
C ASP A 138 13.20 -18.45 -21.98
N ALA A 139 13.70 -17.37 -21.37
CA ALA A 139 14.27 -17.34 -20.02
C ALA A 139 13.53 -16.32 -19.14
N TYR A 140 12.30 -15.98 -19.49
CA TYR A 140 11.47 -15.02 -18.78
C TYR A 140 11.33 -15.36 -17.29
N ASN A 141 11.36 -14.35 -16.42
CA ASN A 141 11.10 -14.44 -14.99
C ASN A 141 11.98 -15.49 -14.28
N ASN A 142 13.26 -15.15 -14.15
CA ASN A 142 14.30 -15.86 -13.41
C ASN A 142 15.12 -14.87 -12.55
N ASN A 143 16.25 -15.33 -11.98
CA ASN A 143 17.15 -14.53 -11.15
C ASN A 143 18.51 -14.26 -11.84
N PHE A 144 18.56 -14.15 -13.17
CA PHE A 144 19.81 -13.83 -13.88
C PHE A 144 20.27 -12.40 -13.59
N THR A 145 21.57 -12.21 -13.23
CA THR A 145 22.12 -10.94 -12.72
C THR A 145 23.31 -10.40 -13.52
N ALA A 146 23.73 -11.05 -14.61
CA ALA A 146 24.86 -10.64 -15.45
C ALA A 146 24.45 -9.58 -16.50
N PRO A 147 25.40 -8.95 -17.21
CA PRO A 147 25.09 -8.22 -18.44
C PRO A 147 24.44 -9.12 -19.49
N LEU A 148 23.63 -8.53 -20.39
CA LEU A 148 23.07 -9.27 -21.53
C LEU A 148 24.20 -9.89 -22.38
N PRO A 149 24.14 -11.19 -22.73
CA PRO A 149 25.22 -11.88 -23.42
C PRO A 149 25.34 -11.45 -24.88
N PRO A 150 26.43 -10.79 -25.31
CA PRO A 150 26.60 -10.38 -26.72
C PRO A 150 26.61 -11.57 -27.68
N GLY A 151 27.02 -12.76 -27.21
CA GLY A 151 27.08 -13.99 -27.98
C GLY A 151 25.75 -14.48 -28.54
N VAL A 152 24.62 -14.05 -27.96
CA VAL A 152 23.27 -14.34 -28.51
C VAL A 152 23.17 -13.92 -29.98
N SER A 153 23.92 -12.89 -30.41
CA SER A 153 23.98 -12.44 -31.81
C SER A 153 24.44 -13.53 -32.79
N ASN A 154 25.01 -14.66 -32.31
CA ASN A 154 25.42 -15.80 -33.11
C ASN A 154 24.25 -16.75 -33.48
N LEU A 155 23.10 -16.60 -32.79
CA LEU A 155 21.88 -17.39 -33.05
C LEU A 155 21.15 -16.87 -34.29
N LYS A 156 21.63 -17.22 -35.50
CA LYS A 156 21.12 -16.66 -36.75
C LYS A 156 19.69 -17.12 -37.15
N ARG A 157 19.14 -18.13 -36.43
CA ARG A 157 17.78 -18.65 -36.69
C ARG A 157 16.78 -18.26 -35.61
N ILE A 158 17.23 -17.48 -34.60
CA ILE A 158 16.37 -17.06 -33.50
C ILE A 158 15.22 -16.20 -33.99
N LYS A 159 14.00 -16.58 -33.61
CA LYS A 159 12.75 -15.89 -33.91
C LYS A 159 12.09 -15.30 -32.67
N TYR A 160 12.27 -15.98 -31.54
CA TYR A 160 11.71 -15.61 -30.27
C TYR A 160 12.82 -15.56 -29.21
N LEU A 161 13.02 -14.39 -28.62
CA LEU A 161 13.97 -14.17 -27.55
C LEU A 161 13.29 -13.41 -26.42
N ASP A 162 13.09 -14.09 -25.28
CA ASP A 162 12.56 -13.48 -24.06
C ASP A 162 13.56 -13.65 -22.92
N LEU A 163 14.13 -12.53 -22.49
CA LEU A 163 15.01 -12.40 -21.32
C LEU A 163 14.39 -11.46 -20.27
N GLY A 164 13.11 -11.14 -20.40
CA GLY A 164 12.39 -10.25 -19.50
C GLY A 164 12.21 -10.82 -18.09
N GLY A 165 11.86 -9.93 -17.13
CA GLY A 165 11.61 -10.34 -15.74
C GLY A 165 12.82 -10.94 -15.04
N ASN A 166 14.01 -10.37 -15.28
CA ASN A 166 15.27 -10.80 -14.67
C ASN A 166 15.98 -9.61 -14.01
N PHE A 167 17.25 -9.75 -13.70
CA PHE A 167 18.11 -8.71 -13.15
C PHE A 167 19.31 -8.43 -14.07
N PHE A 168 19.13 -8.62 -15.37
CA PHE A 168 20.19 -8.25 -16.33
C PHE A 168 20.48 -6.75 -16.23
N HIS A 169 21.77 -6.39 -16.27
CA HIS A 169 22.21 -5.00 -16.14
C HIS A 169 23.12 -4.57 -17.29
N GLY A 170 23.52 -3.29 -17.30
CA GLY A 170 24.34 -2.74 -18.36
C GLY A 170 23.54 -2.39 -19.61
N SER A 171 24.17 -2.27 -20.77
CA SER A 171 23.52 -1.84 -22.00
C SER A 171 23.04 -3.00 -22.87
N ILE A 172 22.00 -2.74 -23.69
CA ILE A 172 21.61 -3.68 -24.74
C ILE A 172 22.73 -3.75 -25.77
N PRO A 173 23.26 -4.95 -26.12
CA PRO A 173 24.31 -5.07 -27.11
C PRO A 173 23.82 -4.64 -28.51
N ALA A 174 24.52 -3.71 -29.17
CA ALA A 174 24.18 -3.28 -30.53
C ALA A 174 24.21 -4.45 -31.55
N SER A 175 24.98 -5.50 -31.23
CA SER A 175 25.03 -6.73 -32.04
C SER A 175 23.70 -7.46 -32.15
N TYR A 176 22.74 -7.21 -31.23
CA TYR A 176 21.38 -7.80 -31.35
C TYR A 176 20.66 -7.35 -32.61
N GLY A 177 21.00 -6.17 -33.15
CA GLY A 177 20.48 -5.71 -34.45
C GLY A 177 20.88 -6.59 -35.66
N SER A 178 21.74 -7.62 -35.48
CA SER A 178 22.07 -8.62 -36.51
C SER A 178 21.15 -9.84 -36.54
N LEU A 179 20.18 -9.95 -35.62
CA LEU A 179 19.24 -11.06 -35.50
C LEU A 179 18.04 -10.87 -36.44
N VAL A 180 18.29 -10.82 -37.72
CA VAL A 180 17.29 -10.38 -38.75
C VAL A 180 16.06 -11.27 -38.88
N GLU A 181 16.10 -12.54 -38.39
CA GLU A 181 14.95 -13.47 -38.36
C GLU A 181 14.05 -13.23 -37.13
N LEU A 182 14.47 -12.34 -36.16
CA LEU A 182 13.77 -12.15 -34.91
C LEU A 182 12.38 -11.53 -35.13
N GLU A 183 11.36 -12.19 -34.59
CA GLU A 183 9.96 -11.76 -34.62
C GLU A 183 9.48 -11.22 -33.25
N TYR A 184 10.10 -11.70 -32.16
CA TYR A 184 9.74 -11.32 -30.78
C TYR A 184 11.02 -11.04 -29.97
N LEU A 185 11.09 -9.88 -29.36
CA LEU A 185 12.16 -9.48 -28.44
C LEU A 185 11.57 -8.88 -27.18
N SER A 186 11.83 -9.54 -26.05
CA SER A 186 11.46 -9.02 -24.74
C SER A 186 12.69 -8.95 -23.85
N LEU A 187 12.95 -7.72 -23.34
CA LEU A 187 14.00 -7.41 -22.38
C LEU A 187 13.41 -6.59 -21.20
N ASN A 188 12.08 -6.51 -21.12
CA ASN A 188 11.36 -5.75 -20.09
C ASN A 188 11.63 -6.31 -18.69
N GLY A 189 11.47 -5.47 -17.66
CA GLY A 189 11.58 -5.94 -16.28
C GLY A 189 13.00 -6.37 -15.89
N ASN A 190 14.02 -5.58 -16.29
CA ASN A 190 15.45 -5.79 -15.96
C ASN A 190 16.05 -4.50 -15.35
N ASP A 191 17.35 -4.44 -15.13
CA ASP A 191 18.11 -3.24 -14.72
C ASP A 191 19.03 -2.78 -15.86
N LEU A 192 18.52 -2.74 -17.10
CA LEU A 192 19.28 -2.31 -18.26
C LEU A 192 19.42 -0.78 -18.26
N ARG A 193 20.61 -0.29 -18.71
CA ARG A 193 20.95 1.13 -18.71
C ARG A 193 21.62 1.52 -20.04
N GLY A 194 21.89 2.81 -20.19
CA GLY A 194 22.48 3.36 -21.43
C GLY A 194 21.41 3.60 -22.50
N ARG A 195 21.79 3.76 -23.74
CA ARG A 195 20.86 4.09 -24.83
C ARG A 195 20.27 2.84 -25.48
N ILE A 196 19.04 2.92 -25.93
CA ILE A 196 18.48 1.92 -26.83
C ILE A 196 19.28 1.93 -28.13
N PRO A 197 19.87 0.80 -28.56
CA PRO A 197 20.68 0.79 -29.77
C PRO A 197 19.85 1.04 -31.01
N ARG A 198 20.26 1.99 -31.85
CA ARG A 198 19.63 2.28 -33.15
C ARG A 198 19.65 1.08 -34.10
N GLU A 199 20.62 0.19 -33.92
CA GLU A 199 20.78 -1.06 -34.68
C GLU A 199 19.58 -1.99 -34.55
N LEU A 200 18.77 -1.88 -33.46
CA LEU A 200 17.52 -2.64 -33.34
C LEU A 200 16.53 -2.31 -34.47
N GLY A 201 16.63 -1.12 -35.09
CA GLY A 201 15.89 -0.76 -36.31
C GLY A 201 16.19 -1.62 -37.54
N ASN A 202 17.20 -2.50 -37.50
CA ASN A 202 17.51 -3.45 -38.57
C ASN A 202 16.67 -4.74 -38.49
N LEU A 203 15.95 -4.98 -37.39
CA LEU A 203 15.15 -6.19 -37.14
C LEU A 203 13.81 -6.12 -37.89
N THR A 204 13.82 -6.04 -39.21
CA THR A 204 12.64 -5.74 -40.02
C THR A 204 11.53 -6.81 -39.97
N ASN A 205 11.82 -8.02 -39.48
CA ASN A 205 10.83 -9.06 -39.23
C ASN A 205 10.17 -8.97 -37.86
N LEU A 206 10.63 -8.05 -37.00
CA LEU A 206 10.16 -7.93 -35.62
C LEU A 206 8.68 -7.51 -35.59
N LYS A 207 7.90 -8.25 -34.81
CA LYS A 207 6.46 -8.03 -34.58
C LYS A 207 6.19 -7.49 -33.17
N HIS A 208 7.01 -7.90 -32.20
CA HIS A 208 6.83 -7.53 -30.79
C HIS A 208 8.15 -7.07 -30.19
N LEU A 209 8.16 -5.88 -29.60
CA LEU A 209 9.30 -5.31 -28.92
C LEU A 209 8.90 -4.79 -27.53
N TYR A 210 9.44 -5.42 -26.49
CA TYR A 210 9.22 -5.09 -25.10
C TYR A 210 10.53 -4.69 -24.42
N LEU A 211 10.70 -3.42 -24.08
CA LEU A 211 11.89 -2.89 -23.42
C LEU A 211 11.56 -2.15 -22.12
N GLY A 212 10.26 -1.99 -21.79
CA GLY A 212 9.79 -1.22 -20.66
C GLY A 212 10.04 -1.85 -19.30
N PHE A 213 9.56 -1.19 -18.26
CA PHE A 213 9.56 -1.60 -16.85
C PHE A 213 10.93 -1.91 -16.26
N TYR A 214 11.30 -1.18 -15.20
CA TYR A 214 12.56 -1.29 -14.43
C TYR A 214 13.85 -1.00 -15.19
N ASN A 215 13.88 -1.07 -16.53
CA ASN A 215 15.00 -0.58 -17.32
C ASN A 215 15.10 0.95 -17.22
N VAL A 216 16.29 1.51 -17.26
CA VAL A 216 16.52 2.97 -17.23
C VAL A 216 17.43 3.36 -18.36
N PHE A 217 16.84 3.76 -19.50
CA PHE A 217 17.60 4.14 -20.68
C PHE A 217 17.91 5.64 -20.68
N ASP A 218 19.09 5.97 -21.17
CA ASP A 218 19.53 7.35 -21.39
C ASP A 218 19.08 7.85 -22.77
N GLY A 219 18.49 9.05 -22.82
CA GLY A 219 18.06 9.69 -24.06
C GLY A 219 16.72 9.17 -24.58
N GLY A 220 16.40 9.57 -25.81
CA GLY A 220 15.10 9.37 -26.43
C GLY A 220 14.95 8.06 -27.19
N ILE A 221 13.75 7.91 -27.78
CA ILE A 221 13.41 6.79 -28.66
C ILE A 221 14.21 6.91 -29.97
N PRO A 222 14.98 5.90 -30.39
CA PRO A 222 15.71 5.95 -31.66
C PRO A 222 14.79 6.08 -32.87
N THR A 223 15.08 7.03 -33.75
CA THR A 223 14.31 7.25 -34.99
C THR A 223 14.31 6.03 -35.91
N GLU A 224 15.36 5.21 -35.84
CA GLU A 224 15.54 3.98 -36.61
C GLU A 224 14.49 2.90 -36.29
N LEU A 225 13.87 2.94 -35.11
CA LEU A 225 12.76 2.03 -34.81
C LEU A 225 11.59 2.21 -35.77
N GLY A 226 11.44 3.40 -36.38
CA GLY A 226 10.45 3.66 -37.43
C GLY A 226 10.65 2.84 -38.73
N LYS A 227 11.72 2.02 -38.86
CA LYS A 227 11.94 1.08 -39.96
C LYS A 227 11.27 -0.28 -39.74
N LEU A 228 10.78 -0.56 -38.55
CA LEU A 228 10.18 -1.84 -38.15
C LEU A 228 8.72 -1.95 -38.64
N ILE A 229 8.50 -1.90 -39.95
CA ILE A 229 7.16 -1.79 -40.57
C ILE A 229 6.23 -2.97 -40.26
N ASN A 230 6.78 -4.12 -39.85
CA ASN A 230 6.05 -5.31 -39.45
C ASN A 230 5.70 -5.32 -37.95
N LEU A 231 6.16 -4.31 -37.17
CA LEU A 231 5.93 -4.25 -35.74
C LEU A 231 4.44 -4.07 -35.44
N VAL A 232 3.91 -4.94 -34.60
CA VAL A 232 2.52 -4.97 -34.15
C VAL A 232 2.42 -4.37 -32.74
N HIS A 233 3.37 -4.67 -31.84
CA HIS A 233 3.37 -4.19 -30.47
C HIS A 233 4.70 -3.52 -30.12
N LEU A 234 4.64 -2.28 -29.63
CA LEU A 234 5.79 -1.55 -29.13
C LEU A 234 5.53 -1.12 -27.67
N GLU A 235 6.35 -1.64 -26.75
CA GLU A 235 6.29 -1.37 -25.31
C GLU A 235 7.61 -0.76 -24.82
N LEU A 236 7.58 0.51 -24.47
CA LEU A 236 8.71 1.28 -23.95
C LEU A 236 8.32 2.05 -22.69
N SER A 237 7.32 1.56 -21.93
CA SER A 237 6.82 2.27 -20.77
C SER A 237 7.76 2.10 -19.57
N SER A 238 7.79 3.12 -18.69
CA SER A 238 8.55 3.07 -17.43
C SER A 238 10.02 2.70 -17.62
N CYS A 239 10.70 3.40 -18.54
CA CYS A 239 12.12 3.11 -18.82
C CYS A 239 12.99 4.37 -18.98
N GLY A 240 12.55 5.51 -18.45
CA GLY A 240 13.37 6.72 -18.29
C GLY A 240 13.63 7.53 -19.55
N LEU A 241 12.98 7.23 -20.67
CA LEU A 241 13.20 7.90 -21.96
C LEU A 241 12.85 9.38 -21.91
N ASP A 242 13.70 10.22 -22.48
CA ASP A 242 13.52 11.66 -22.62
C ASP A 242 13.41 12.10 -24.09
N GLY A 243 13.40 13.41 -24.34
CA GLY A 243 13.30 13.98 -25.68
C GLY A 243 11.90 13.91 -26.28
N GLU A 244 11.80 14.03 -27.60
CA GLU A 244 10.53 14.04 -28.32
C GLU A 244 10.15 12.65 -28.83
N ILE A 245 8.84 12.42 -29.05
CA ILE A 245 8.36 11.22 -29.74
C ILE A 245 8.77 11.34 -31.22
N PRO A 246 9.58 10.42 -31.78
CA PRO A 246 10.01 10.52 -33.17
C PRO A 246 8.83 10.40 -34.13
N HIS A 247 8.70 11.35 -35.05
CA HIS A 247 7.67 11.31 -36.09
C HIS A 247 7.78 10.08 -37.00
N GLN A 248 8.96 9.43 -37.06
CA GLN A 248 9.21 8.21 -37.82
C GLN A 248 8.41 7.01 -37.27
N LEU A 249 7.97 7.05 -35.99
CA LEU A 249 7.08 6.00 -35.47
C LEU A 249 5.77 5.92 -36.25
N GLY A 250 5.34 7.00 -36.89
CA GLY A 250 4.19 7.00 -37.81
C GLY A 250 4.37 6.14 -39.07
N ASN A 251 5.54 5.54 -39.32
CA ASN A 251 5.78 4.61 -40.42
C ASN A 251 5.44 3.14 -40.07
N LEU A 252 5.18 2.84 -38.77
CA LEU A 252 4.90 1.50 -38.25
C LEU A 252 3.46 1.07 -38.58
N VAL A 253 3.15 0.96 -39.87
CA VAL A 253 1.76 0.78 -40.39
C VAL A 253 1.06 -0.51 -39.89
N SER A 254 1.81 -1.49 -39.39
CA SER A 254 1.27 -2.73 -38.81
C SER A 254 0.94 -2.60 -37.32
N LEU A 255 1.32 -1.50 -36.67
CA LEU A 255 1.22 -1.33 -35.23
C LEU A 255 -0.24 -1.26 -34.76
N ASP A 256 -0.60 -2.12 -33.80
CA ASP A 256 -1.90 -2.11 -33.10
C ASP A 256 -1.80 -1.55 -31.67
N THR A 257 -0.61 -1.66 -31.06
CA THR A 257 -0.38 -1.21 -29.68
C THR A 257 0.90 -0.40 -29.57
N LEU A 258 0.77 0.83 -29.07
CA LEU A 258 1.87 1.74 -28.75
C LEU A 258 1.78 2.18 -27.28
N PHE A 259 2.64 1.63 -26.44
CA PHE A 259 2.78 1.99 -25.03
C PHE A 259 4.14 2.61 -24.77
N ILE A 260 4.15 3.92 -24.48
CA ILE A 260 5.34 4.68 -24.14
C ILE A 260 5.06 5.59 -22.92
N HIS A 261 4.12 5.14 -22.09
CA HIS A 261 3.71 5.86 -20.88
C HIS A 261 4.79 5.84 -19.80
N THR A 262 4.67 6.72 -18.82
CA THR A 262 5.57 6.77 -17.65
C THR A 262 7.05 6.92 -18.05
N ASN A 263 7.32 8.00 -18.79
CA ASN A 263 8.65 8.42 -19.24
C ASN A 263 8.80 9.94 -19.07
N PHE A 264 9.88 10.53 -19.57
CA PHE A 264 10.13 11.98 -19.58
C PHE A 264 9.96 12.59 -20.97
N LEU A 265 9.21 11.93 -21.85
CA LEU A 265 9.01 12.40 -23.22
C LEU A 265 8.38 13.79 -23.23
N SER A 266 8.89 14.65 -24.06
CA SER A 266 8.51 16.06 -24.17
C SER A 266 8.11 16.42 -25.61
N GLY A 267 7.84 17.70 -25.88
CA GLY A 267 7.39 18.13 -27.18
C GLY A 267 5.92 17.79 -27.44
N SER A 268 5.49 17.86 -28.69
CA SER A 268 4.11 17.61 -29.08
C SER A 268 3.88 16.17 -29.58
N ILE A 269 2.64 15.70 -29.48
CA ILE A 269 2.24 14.43 -30.08
C ILE A 269 2.41 14.52 -31.58
N PRO A 270 3.24 13.68 -32.24
CA PRO A 270 3.45 13.80 -33.70
C PRO A 270 2.18 13.47 -34.47
N ALA A 271 1.78 14.38 -35.40
CA ALA A 271 0.63 14.15 -36.26
C ALA A 271 0.78 12.88 -37.13
N SER A 272 2.03 12.44 -37.39
CA SER A 272 2.32 11.21 -38.15
C SER A 272 1.77 9.96 -37.50
N LEU A 273 1.54 9.95 -36.16
CA LEU A 273 0.89 8.81 -35.49
C LEU A 273 -0.51 8.52 -36.06
N GLY A 274 -1.19 9.52 -36.67
CA GLY A 274 -2.43 9.28 -37.40
C GLY A 274 -2.29 8.39 -38.65
N ASN A 275 -1.07 8.06 -39.10
CA ASN A 275 -0.87 7.09 -40.18
C ASN A 275 -1.03 5.61 -39.72
N LEU A 276 -1.02 5.36 -38.41
CA LEU A 276 -1.11 4.03 -37.82
C LEU A 276 -2.55 3.50 -37.82
N THR A 277 -3.12 3.30 -39.01
CA THR A 277 -4.55 3.02 -39.18
C THR A 277 -5.02 1.71 -38.54
N ARG A 278 -4.09 0.82 -38.13
CA ARG A 278 -4.37 -0.41 -37.36
C ARG A 278 -4.33 -0.21 -35.85
N LEU A 279 -3.97 0.98 -35.37
CA LEU A 279 -3.78 1.23 -33.94
C LEU A 279 -5.09 1.07 -33.17
N VAL A 280 -5.05 0.23 -32.14
CA VAL A 280 -6.14 -0.07 -31.21
C VAL A 280 -5.88 0.56 -29.85
N HIS A 281 -4.63 0.51 -29.39
CA HIS A 281 -4.23 1.03 -28.09
C HIS A 281 -3.12 2.06 -28.21
N LEU A 282 -3.39 3.28 -27.74
CA LEU A 282 -2.42 4.36 -27.64
C LEU A 282 -2.34 4.87 -26.21
N ASP A 283 -1.21 4.60 -25.57
CA ASP A 283 -0.93 5.11 -24.22
C ASP A 283 0.36 5.95 -24.21
N LEU A 284 0.19 7.27 -24.05
CA LEU A 284 1.24 8.29 -23.94
C LEU A 284 1.22 8.96 -22.57
N SER A 285 0.50 8.37 -21.61
CA SER A 285 0.26 8.97 -20.30
C SER A 285 1.53 9.10 -19.47
N ASN A 286 1.46 9.94 -18.44
CA ASN A 286 2.54 10.17 -17.49
C ASN A 286 3.88 10.48 -18.18
N ASN A 287 3.89 11.60 -18.90
CA ASN A 287 5.05 12.17 -19.61
C ASN A 287 5.07 13.69 -19.42
N ALA A 288 5.94 14.40 -20.13
CA ALA A 288 6.02 15.86 -20.16
C ALA A 288 5.52 16.47 -21.50
N LEU A 289 4.62 15.75 -22.20
CA LEU A 289 4.12 16.16 -23.53
C LEU A 289 3.32 17.45 -23.44
N THR A 290 3.47 18.30 -24.48
CA THR A 290 2.85 19.61 -24.62
C THR A 290 2.06 19.70 -25.91
N GLY A 291 1.41 20.83 -26.15
CA GLY A 291 0.62 21.05 -27.40
C GLY A 291 -0.78 20.47 -27.32
N GLU A 292 -1.42 20.34 -28.45
CA GLU A 292 -2.80 19.88 -28.59
C GLU A 292 -2.88 18.43 -29.11
N ILE A 293 -4.05 17.82 -29.00
CA ILE A 293 -4.31 16.51 -29.63
C ILE A 293 -4.37 16.73 -31.16
N PRO A 294 -3.49 16.08 -31.95
CA PRO A 294 -3.44 16.32 -33.39
C PRO A 294 -4.71 15.84 -34.11
N HIS A 295 -5.34 16.70 -34.91
CA HIS A 295 -6.53 16.35 -35.70
C HIS A 295 -6.34 15.13 -36.61
N LYS A 296 -5.11 14.81 -37.01
CA LYS A 296 -4.83 13.64 -37.85
C LYS A 296 -5.10 12.30 -37.12
N LEU A 297 -5.21 12.28 -35.80
CA LEU A 297 -5.62 11.07 -35.08
C LEU A 297 -7.07 10.66 -35.38
N ALA A 298 -7.87 11.49 -36.00
CA ALA A 298 -9.20 11.16 -36.52
C ALA A 298 -9.21 9.95 -37.49
N THR A 299 -8.08 9.68 -38.13
CA THR A 299 -7.94 8.53 -39.06
C THR A 299 -7.85 7.15 -38.35
N LEU A 300 -7.67 7.15 -37.02
CA LEU A 300 -7.50 5.94 -36.22
C LEU A 300 -8.86 5.30 -35.88
N SER A 301 -9.59 4.82 -36.87
CA SER A 301 -10.93 4.27 -36.65
C SER A 301 -10.96 2.99 -35.82
N GLY A 302 -9.83 2.31 -35.67
CA GLY A 302 -9.67 1.12 -34.82
C GLY A 302 -9.47 1.45 -33.34
N LEU A 303 -9.18 2.71 -32.99
CA LEU A 303 -8.75 3.10 -31.66
C LEU A 303 -9.83 2.82 -30.60
N SER A 304 -9.46 2.01 -29.61
CA SER A 304 -10.29 1.60 -28.47
C SER A 304 -9.81 2.27 -27.17
N LEU A 305 -8.49 2.37 -26.97
CA LEU A 305 -7.89 3.01 -25.81
C LEU A 305 -7.07 4.23 -26.23
N LEU A 306 -7.39 5.38 -25.63
CA LEU A 306 -6.63 6.61 -25.75
C LEU A 306 -6.33 7.17 -24.36
N ASN A 307 -5.10 6.95 -23.89
CA ASN A 307 -4.58 7.46 -22.62
C ASN A 307 -3.56 8.57 -22.86
N LEU A 308 -3.86 9.77 -22.40
CA LEU A 308 -2.99 10.95 -22.49
C LEU A 308 -2.85 11.64 -21.11
N PHE A 309 -3.29 10.99 -20.03
CA PHE A 309 -3.33 11.60 -18.71
C PHE A 309 -1.93 11.91 -18.15
N MET A 310 -1.86 12.80 -17.17
CA MET A 310 -0.61 13.21 -16.53
C MET A 310 0.44 13.69 -17.52
N ASN A 311 0.08 14.71 -18.30
CA ASN A 311 0.93 15.42 -19.23
C ASN A 311 0.77 16.95 -19.06
N ARG A 312 1.32 17.74 -19.97
CA ARG A 312 1.16 19.20 -20.05
C ARG A 312 0.38 19.62 -21.29
N LEU A 313 -0.45 18.73 -21.83
CA LEU A 313 -1.27 18.97 -23.01
C LEU A 313 -2.29 20.07 -22.73
N HIS A 314 -2.62 20.84 -23.76
CA HIS A 314 -3.55 21.97 -23.70
C HIS A 314 -4.44 22.05 -24.92
N GLY A 315 -5.23 23.11 -25.04
CA GLY A 315 -6.22 23.29 -26.11
C GLY A 315 -7.55 22.63 -25.74
N SER A 316 -8.43 22.47 -26.72
CA SER A 316 -9.71 21.82 -26.55
C SER A 316 -9.65 20.32 -26.87
N ILE A 317 -10.57 19.54 -26.32
CA ILE A 317 -10.79 18.18 -26.79
C ILE A 317 -11.40 18.25 -28.20
N PRO A 318 -10.74 17.75 -29.26
CA PRO A 318 -11.24 17.85 -30.61
C PRO A 318 -12.54 17.05 -30.82
N GLU A 319 -13.47 17.58 -31.62
CA GLU A 319 -14.77 16.94 -31.91
C GLU A 319 -14.64 15.53 -32.50
N PHE A 320 -13.59 15.26 -33.28
CA PHE A 320 -13.38 13.94 -33.88
C PHE A 320 -13.27 12.80 -32.83
N VAL A 321 -12.87 13.11 -31.59
CA VAL A 321 -12.77 12.10 -30.51
C VAL A 321 -14.14 11.48 -30.23
N ALA A 322 -15.20 12.29 -30.34
CA ALA A 322 -16.57 11.79 -30.19
C ALA A 322 -17.04 10.95 -31.41
N GLU A 323 -16.34 11.04 -32.53
CA GLU A 323 -16.64 10.32 -33.77
C GLU A 323 -15.88 8.98 -33.90
N LEU A 324 -14.92 8.71 -32.99
CA LEU A 324 -14.18 7.43 -32.99
C LEU A 324 -15.11 6.26 -32.68
N PRO A 325 -15.34 5.33 -33.62
CA PRO A 325 -16.43 4.35 -33.49
C PRO A 325 -16.14 3.26 -32.46
N ASN A 326 -14.88 3.01 -32.13
CA ASN A 326 -14.45 1.91 -31.26
C ASN A 326 -13.93 2.38 -29.91
N LEU A 327 -13.87 3.69 -29.65
CA LEU A 327 -13.32 4.24 -28.42
C LEU A 327 -14.13 3.78 -27.21
N ASP A 328 -13.49 3.02 -26.30
CA ASP A 328 -14.09 2.51 -25.06
C ASP A 328 -13.44 3.08 -23.79
N THR A 329 -12.17 3.43 -23.86
CA THR A 329 -11.40 4.03 -22.76
C THR A 329 -10.76 5.33 -23.22
N PHE A 330 -11.14 6.43 -22.55
CA PHE A 330 -10.61 7.75 -22.83
C PHE A 330 -10.24 8.47 -21.53
N GLN A 331 -8.94 8.71 -21.36
CA GLN A 331 -8.40 9.31 -20.15
C GLN A 331 -7.45 10.46 -20.44
N LEU A 332 -7.80 11.67 -19.95
CA LEU A 332 -7.02 12.92 -20.10
C LEU A 332 -6.69 13.58 -18.76
N PHE A 333 -6.91 12.91 -17.65
CA PHE A 333 -6.81 13.57 -16.34
C PHE A 333 -5.42 14.16 -16.07
N ARG A 334 -5.36 15.20 -15.23
CA ARG A 334 -4.12 15.94 -14.91
C ARG A 334 -3.39 16.46 -16.19
N ASN A 335 -4.08 17.31 -16.93
CA ASN A 335 -3.56 18.08 -18.05
C ASN A 335 -4.03 19.54 -17.96
N ASN A 336 -3.90 20.28 -19.05
CA ASN A 336 -4.27 21.69 -19.14
C ASN A 336 -5.38 21.95 -20.18
N PHE A 337 -6.19 20.95 -20.49
CA PHE A 337 -7.28 21.05 -21.46
C PHE A 337 -8.32 22.09 -21.06
N THR A 338 -8.82 22.84 -22.03
CA THR A 338 -9.81 23.91 -21.89
C THR A 338 -10.99 23.67 -22.83
N GLY A 339 -11.98 24.57 -22.82
CA GLY A 339 -13.16 24.44 -23.68
C GLY A 339 -14.16 23.40 -23.19
N ALA A 340 -15.17 23.13 -24.00
CA ALA A 340 -16.23 22.21 -23.66
C ALA A 340 -15.86 20.74 -23.98
N ILE A 341 -16.49 19.80 -23.26
CA ILE A 341 -16.48 18.40 -23.66
C ILE A 341 -17.30 18.25 -24.94
N PRO A 342 -16.81 17.56 -25.98
CA PRO A 342 -17.58 17.31 -27.18
C PRO A 342 -18.96 16.73 -26.88
N GLN A 343 -20.05 17.40 -27.27
CA GLN A 343 -21.42 17.05 -26.83
C GLN A 343 -21.92 15.69 -27.37
N ARG A 344 -21.28 15.18 -28.44
CA ARG A 344 -21.55 13.83 -28.98
C ARG A 344 -20.67 12.74 -28.39
N LEU A 345 -19.80 13.07 -27.43
CA LEU A 345 -18.96 12.06 -26.78
C LEU A 345 -19.85 11.02 -26.09
N GLY A 346 -19.58 9.73 -26.36
CA GLY A 346 -20.37 8.61 -25.87
C GLY A 346 -21.47 8.12 -26.81
N SER A 347 -21.82 8.90 -27.87
CA SER A 347 -22.85 8.51 -28.85
C SER A 347 -22.52 7.21 -29.59
N ASN A 348 -21.25 6.79 -29.64
CA ASN A 348 -20.83 5.47 -30.16
C ASN A 348 -21.35 4.30 -29.31
N GLY A 349 -21.84 4.56 -28.09
CA GLY A 349 -22.37 3.57 -27.16
C GLY A 349 -21.34 2.59 -26.59
N ARG A 350 -20.05 2.82 -26.77
CA ARG A 350 -18.98 1.88 -26.39
C ARG A 350 -18.15 2.36 -25.20
N ILE A 351 -18.18 3.65 -24.88
CA ILE A 351 -17.38 4.21 -23.78
C ILE A 351 -17.71 3.50 -22.47
N ARG A 352 -16.68 2.91 -21.85
CA ARG A 352 -16.73 2.24 -20.54
C ARG A 352 -16.01 3.02 -19.47
N VAL A 353 -14.90 3.68 -19.83
CA VAL A 353 -14.10 4.48 -18.91
C VAL A 353 -13.87 5.86 -19.49
N LEU A 354 -14.34 6.88 -18.78
CA LEU A 354 -14.13 8.28 -19.11
C LEU A 354 -13.57 9.01 -17.90
N ASP A 355 -12.30 9.43 -17.97
CA ASP A 355 -11.67 10.25 -16.94
C ASP A 355 -11.03 11.50 -17.57
N LEU A 356 -11.68 12.65 -17.33
CA LEU A 356 -11.23 13.97 -17.78
C LEU A 356 -10.88 14.87 -16.59
N SER A 357 -10.68 14.30 -15.41
CA SER A 357 -10.51 15.05 -14.17
C SER A 357 -9.26 15.92 -14.14
N SER A 358 -9.24 16.90 -13.24
CA SER A 358 -8.08 17.78 -13.03
C SER A 358 -7.58 18.45 -14.30
N ASN A 359 -8.50 19.10 -15.01
CA ASN A 359 -8.27 19.94 -16.18
C ASN A 359 -8.92 21.33 -15.99
N LYS A 360 -9.06 22.07 -17.06
CA LYS A 360 -9.73 23.39 -17.10
C LYS A 360 -10.96 23.38 -18.02
N LEU A 361 -11.63 22.22 -18.14
CA LEU A 361 -12.79 22.04 -18.99
C LEU A 361 -13.98 22.84 -18.48
N THR A 362 -14.75 23.40 -19.40
CA THR A 362 -15.94 24.21 -19.16
C THR A 362 -17.17 23.62 -19.87
N GLY A 363 -18.31 24.29 -19.82
CA GLY A 363 -19.53 23.81 -20.48
C GLY A 363 -20.28 22.75 -19.66
N THR A 364 -21.21 22.09 -20.34
CA THR A 364 -22.09 21.07 -19.72
C THR A 364 -21.55 19.66 -19.91
N ILE A 365 -22.02 18.75 -19.05
CA ILE A 365 -21.79 17.31 -19.22
C ILE A 365 -22.66 16.84 -20.40
N PRO A 366 -22.10 16.06 -21.36
CA PRO A 366 -22.86 15.56 -22.51
C PRO A 366 -24.05 14.66 -22.11
N ASP A 367 -25.19 14.82 -22.74
CA ASP A 367 -26.40 14.06 -22.45
C ASP A 367 -26.32 12.59 -22.89
N GLU A 368 -25.52 12.29 -23.91
CA GLU A 368 -25.44 10.98 -24.57
C GLU A 368 -24.25 10.12 -24.11
N LEU A 369 -23.76 10.31 -22.87
CA LEU A 369 -22.62 9.55 -22.38
C LEU A 369 -22.90 8.05 -22.17
N CYS A 370 -24.13 7.63 -21.99
CA CYS A 370 -24.48 6.24 -21.65
C CYS A 370 -25.67 5.67 -22.45
N PRO A 371 -25.71 5.77 -23.79
CA PRO A 371 -26.89 5.35 -24.56
C PRO A 371 -27.09 3.82 -24.56
N SER A 372 -26.01 3.04 -24.39
CA SER A 372 -26.01 1.58 -24.46
C SER A 372 -25.79 0.89 -23.12
N ASN A 373 -25.85 1.59 -22.01
CA ASN A 373 -25.55 1.07 -20.67
C ASN A 373 -24.17 0.36 -20.59
N GLN A 374 -23.12 0.94 -21.20
CA GLN A 374 -21.76 0.41 -21.16
C GLN A 374 -20.84 1.20 -20.23
N LEU A 375 -21.16 2.48 -19.97
CA LEU A 375 -20.32 3.36 -19.15
C LEU A 375 -20.25 2.86 -17.70
N LYS A 376 -19.07 2.51 -17.24
CA LYS A 376 -18.79 1.99 -15.89
C LYS A 376 -18.16 3.05 -14.97
N VAL A 377 -17.21 3.81 -15.53
CA VAL A 377 -16.43 4.79 -14.78
C VAL A 377 -16.58 6.16 -15.44
N LEU A 378 -17.09 7.13 -14.68
CA LEU A 378 -17.23 8.52 -15.08
C LEU A 378 -16.56 9.43 -14.05
N ILE A 379 -15.42 10.03 -14.41
CA ILE A 379 -14.64 10.90 -13.53
C ILE A 379 -14.39 12.22 -14.24
N LEU A 380 -15.06 13.28 -13.76
CA LEU A 380 -14.94 14.66 -14.29
C LEU A 380 -14.54 15.64 -13.19
N LEU A 381 -14.10 15.14 -12.04
CA LEU A 381 -13.82 15.97 -10.87
C LEU A 381 -12.75 17.04 -11.16
N LYS A 382 -12.82 18.18 -10.44
CA LYS A 382 -11.83 19.26 -10.49
C LYS A 382 -11.66 19.83 -11.92
N ASN A 383 -12.76 20.40 -12.42
CA ASN A 383 -12.86 21.17 -13.66
C ASN A 383 -13.70 22.44 -13.42
N PHE A 384 -14.13 23.10 -14.48
CA PHE A 384 -15.01 24.28 -14.45
C PHE A 384 -16.36 23.98 -15.13
N LEU A 385 -16.82 22.73 -15.05
CA LEU A 385 -18.09 22.31 -15.65
C LEU A 385 -19.27 22.92 -14.90
N PHE A 386 -20.30 23.35 -15.64
CA PHE A 386 -21.53 23.96 -15.10
C PHE A 386 -22.77 23.32 -15.69
N GLY A 387 -23.95 23.78 -15.27
CA GLY A 387 -25.23 23.20 -15.71
C GLY A 387 -25.62 21.95 -14.92
N PRO A 388 -26.76 21.34 -15.25
CA PRO A 388 -27.27 20.20 -14.54
C PRO A 388 -26.51 18.92 -14.87
N ILE A 389 -26.59 17.95 -13.94
CA ILE A 389 -26.19 16.56 -14.23
C ILE A 389 -27.26 15.96 -15.15
N PRO A 390 -26.90 15.38 -16.32
CA PRO A 390 -27.86 14.82 -17.26
C PRO A 390 -28.78 13.75 -16.64
N GLU A 391 -30.08 13.81 -16.91
CA GLU A 391 -31.05 12.82 -16.44
C GLU A 391 -30.77 11.40 -16.96
N SER A 392 -30.16 11.29 -18.16
CA SER A 392 -29.74 10.03 -18.76
C SER A 392 -28.77 9.24 -17.84
N LEU A 393 -27.90 9.92 -17.08
CA LEU A 393 -26.98 9.28 -16.15
C LEU A 393 -27.72 8.62 -14.97
N GLY A 394 -28.88 9.16 -14.55
CA GLY A 394 -29.74 8.52 -13.55
C GLY A 394 -30.35 7.18 -14.01
N LYS A 395 -30.27 6.87 -15.29
CA LYS A 395 -30.78 5.64 -15.92
C LYS A 395 -29.65 4.71 -16.40
N CYS A 396 -28.40 5.09 -16.23
CA CYS A 396 -27.22 4.32 -16.67
C CYS A 396 -26.89 3.21 -15.68
N LEU A 397 -27.49 2.03 -15.84
CA LEU A 397 -27.42 0.91 -14.90
C LEU A 397 -26.04 0.28 -14.77
N SER A 398 -25.12 0.54 -15.73
CA SER A 398 -23.77 0.01 -15.74
C SER A 398 -22.77 0.79 -14.89
N LEU A 399 -23.12 2.00 -14.43
CA LEU A 399 -22.23 2.84 -13.66
C LEU A 399 -21.83 2.18 -12.34
N THR A 400 -20.52 2.07 -12.13
CA THR A 400 -19.92 1.55 -10.90
C THR A 400 -19.26 2.65 -10.08
N ARG A 401 -18.66 3.63 -10.75
CA ARG A 401 -17.93 4.74 -10.12
C ARG A 401 -18.19 6.06 -10.81
N VAL A 402 -18.66 7.04 -10.06
CA VAL A 402 -18.95 8.39 -10.54
C VAL A 402 -18.31 9.42 -9.63
N ARG A 403 -17.49 10.31 -10.20
CA ARG A 403 -16.87 11.43 -9.48
C ARG A 403 -17.00 12.72 -10.28
N LEU A 404 -17.91 13.59 -9.87
CA LEU A 404 -18.20 14.88 -10.50
C LEU A 404 -17.88 16.05 -9.56
N GLY A 405 -17.26 15.79 -8.43
CA GLY A 405 -16.94 16.80 -7.40
C GLY A 405 -16.03 17.92 -7.91
N GLN A 406 -15.97 19.02 -7.15
CA GLN A 406 -15.12 20.19 -7.46
C GLN A 406 -15.34 20.76 -8.86
N ASN A 407 -16.60 21.14 -9.12
CA ASN A 407 -17.05 21.78 -10.33
C ASN A 407 -18.05 22.91 -9.99
N TYR A 408 -18.77 23.43 -10.97
CA TYR A 408 -19.83 24.43 -10.82
C TYR A 408 -21.22 23.88 -11.20
N LEU A 409 -21.40 22.55 -11.08
CA LEU A 409 -22.65 21.89 -11.44
C LEU A 409 -23.80 22.39 -10.56
N ASN A 410 -24.97 22.63 -11.17
CA ASN A 410 -26.17 23.13 -10.51
C ASN A 410 -27.39 22.24 -10.83
N GLY A 411 -28.59 22.70 -10.43
CA GLY A 411 -29.79 21.89 -10.59
C GLY A 411 -29.90 20.78 -9.54
N THR A 412 -30.72 19.80 -9.82
CA THR A 412 -31.02 18.69 -8.90
C THR A 412 -30.21 17.43 -9.23
N ILE A 413 -30.03 16.56 -8.25
CA ILE A 413 -29.49 15.22 -8.51
C ILE A 413 -30.55 14.44 -9.30
N PRO A 414 -30.21 13.83 -10.46
CA PRO A 414 -31.17 13.10 -11.27
C PRO A 414 -31.89 11.99 -10.47
N PRO A 415 -33.22 11.82 -10.66
CA PRO A 415 -33.95 10.73 -10.01
C PRO A 415 -33.31 9.37 -10.29
N GLY A 416 -33.17 8.55 -9.26
CA GLY A 416 -32.57 7.22 -9.36
C GLY A 416 -31.03 7.17 -9.37
N PHE A 417 -30.33 8.28 -9.58
CA PHE A 417 -28.87 8.30 -9.70
C PHE A 417 -28.15 7.74 -8.48
N VAL A 418 -28.59 8.09 -7.28
CA VAL A 418 -28.03 7.57 -6.00
C VAL A 418 -28.31 6.07 -5.81
N TYR A 419 -29.33 5.54 -6.47
CA TYR A 419 -29.83 4.17 -6.29
C TYR A 419 -29.49 3.22 -7.44
N LEU A 420 -28.53 3.59 -8.30
CA LEU A 420 -28.09 2.74 -9.38
C LEU A 420 -27.52 1.40 -8.84
N PRO A 421 -27.90 0.24 -9.42
CA PRO A 421 -27.68 -1.06 -8.78
C PRO A 421 -26.22 -1.49 -8.69
N GLN A 422 -25.37 -1.06 -9.62
CA GLN A 422 -23.95 -1.40 -9.66
C GLN A 422 -23.05 -0.32 -9.07
N LEU A 423 -23.64 0.83 -8.68
CA LEU A 423 -22.85 1.97 -8.21
C LEU A 423 -22.20 1.66 -6.87
N ASN A 424 -20.88 1.79 -6.84
CA ASN A 424 -20.04 1.58 -5.65
C ASN A 424 -19.64 2.92 -4.99
N LEU A 425 -19.32 3.93 -5.81
CA LEU A 425 -18.92 5.24 -5.35
C LEU A 425 -19.64 6.35 -6.11
N LEU A 426 -20.23 7.29 -5.39
CA LEU A 426 -20.79 8.54 -5.91
C LEU A 426 -20.20 9.73 -5.15
N ASP A 427 -19.43 10.56 -5.86
CA ASP A 427 -18.81 11.79 -5.34
C ASP A 427 -19.27 12.99 -6.15
N LEU A 428 -20.12 13.84 -5.55
CA LEU A 428 -20.65 15.08 -6.10
C LEU A 428 -20.26 16.31 -5.26
N GLN A 429 -19.27 16.16 -4.35
CA GLN A 429 -18.89 17.23 -3.42
C GLN A 429 -18.45 18.53 -4.12
N ASP A 430 -18.54 19.64 -3.39
CA ASP A 430 -18.01 20.95 -3.85
C ASP A 430 -18.62 21.38 -5.20
N ASN A 431 -19.96 21.48 -5.28
CA ASN A 431 -20.74 21.94 -6.39
C ASN A 431 -21.86 22.89 -5.91
N TYR A 432 -22.77 23.26 -6.79
CA TYR A 432 -23.97 24.08 -6.50
C TYR A 432 -25.27 23.29 -6.65
N LEU A 433 -25.24 21.97 -6.50
CA LEU A 433 -26.42 21.11 -6.59
C LEU A 433 -27.42 21.46 -5.49
N SER A 434 -28.71 21.49 -5.84
CA SER A 434 -29.78 21.95 -4.96
C SER A 434 -30.97 20.99 -4.97
N GLY A 435 -31.97 21.28 -4.15
CA GLY A 435 -33.18 20.44 -4.02
C GLY A 435 -32.95 19.19 -3.17
N PRO A 436 -33.98 18.36 -3.03
CA PRO A 436 -33.93 17.15 -2.22
C PRO A 436 -33.26 15.99 -2.95
N ILE A 437 -32.74 15.03 -2.19
CA ILE A 437 -32.43 13.69 -2.71
C ILE A 437 -33.75 12.95 -2.84
N SER A 438 -34.10 12.53 -4.06
CA SER A 438 -35.35 11.81 -4.34
C SER A 438 -35.45 10.49 -3.56
N GLU A 439 -36.61 10.15 -2.99
CA GLU A 439 -36.84 8.81 -2.42
C GLU A 439 -36.83 7.74 -3.54
N ASN A 440 -36.39 6.54 -3.20
CA ASN A 440 -36.47 5.41 -4.11
C ASN A 440 -37.92 4.93 -4.22
N SER A 441 -38.59 5.24 -5.32
CA SER A 441 -39.98 4.84 -5.57
C SER A 441 -40.13 3.35 -5.90
N ASN A 442 -39.06 2.64 -6.25
CA ASN A 442 -39.06 1.23 -6.57
C ASN A 442 -38.89 0.39 -5.30
N SER A 443 -39.98 -0.13 -4.76
CA SER A 443 -40.00 -1.01 -3.58
C SER A 443 -39.43 -2.43 -3.80
N SER A 444 -38.91 -2.75 -5.00
CA SER A 444 -38.16 -3.97 -5.25
C SER A 444 -36.80 -3.88 -4.59
N HIS A 445 -36.49 -4.82 -3.70
CA HIS A 445 -35.24 -4.97 -2.94
C HIS A 445 -34.00 -5.15 -3.82
N SER A 446 -33.66 -4.20 -4.71
CA SER A 446 -32.36 -4.20 -5.35
C SER A 446 -31.33 -3.75 -4.32
N GLN A 447 -30.55 -4.67 -3.80
CA GLN A 447 -29.38 -4.39 -2.99
C GLN A 447 -28.43 -3.53 -3.81
N THR A 448 -28.28 -2.28 -3.44
CA THR A 448 -27.30 -1.38 -4.03
C THR A 448 -25.92 -1.74 -3.47
N GLN A 449 -24.89 -1.68 -4.30
CA GLN A 449 -23.51 -1.96 -3.92
C GLN A 449 -22.78 -0.71 -3.40
N LEU A 450 -23.49 0.40 -3.16
CA LEU A 450 -22.91 1.68 -2.81
C LEU A 450 -22.15 1.59 -1.48
N THR A 451 -20.84 1.88 -1.54
CA THR A 451 -19.95 1.91 -0.39
C THR A 451 -19.62 3.34 0.04
N GLN A 452 -19.59 4.29 -0.89
CA GLN A 452 -19.27 5.69 -0.62
C GLN A 452 -20.30 6.63 -1.27
N LEU A 453 -20.94 7.48 -0.46
CA LEU A 453 -21.82 8.55 -0.89
C LEU A 453 -21.31 9.90 -0.35
N ILE A 454 -20.75 10.71 -1.23
CA ILE A 454 -20.08 11.97 -0.89
C ILE A 454 -20.80 13.10 -1.61
N LEU A 455 -21.61 13.87 -0.87
CA LEU A 455 -22.42 14.99 -1.37
C LEU A 455 -22.06 16.31 -0.67
N SER A 456 -20.93 16.36 0.01
CA SER A 456 -20.50 17.50 0.85
C SER A 456 -20.48 18.82 0.07
N ASN A 457 -20.68 19.93 0.79
CA ASN A 457 -20.50 21.29 0.26
C ASN A 457 -21.31 21.56 -1.02
N ASN A 458 -22.64 21.40 -0.91
CA ASN A 458 -23.60 21.72 -1.92
C ASN A 458 -24.75 22.61 -1.35
N LEU A 459 -25.83 22.77 -2.10
CA LEU A 459 -27.03 23.50 -1.70
C LEU A 459 -28.23 22.56 -1.53
N LEU A 460 -27.96 21.26 -1.33
CA LEU A 460 -29.00 20.23 -1.16
C LEU A 460 -29.85 20.52 0.07
N SER A 461 -31.14 20.25 -0.01
CA SER A 461 -32.12 20.61 1.00
C SER A 461 -33.18 19.52 1.22
N GLY A 462 -34.10 19.75 2.16
CA GLY A 462 -35.11 18.76 2.56
C GLY A 462 -34.56 17.71 3.50
N SER A 463 -35.40 16.73 3.85
CA SER A 463 -34.98 15.68 4.79
C SER A 463 -34.09 14.64 4.14
N ILE A 464 -33.22 14.03 4.94
CA ILE A 464 -32.41 12.87 4.51
C ILE A 464 -33.37 11.72 4.21
N PRO A 465 -33.37 11.15 2.97
CA PRO A 465 -34.29 10.10 2.59
C PRO A 465 -34.18 8.85 3.45
N HIS A 466 -35.30 8.26 3.84
CA HIS A 466 -35.33 7.01 4.60
C HIS A 466 -34.70 5.85 3.82
N SER A 467 -34.76 5.87 2.50
CA SER A 467 -34.19 4.87 1.59
C SER A 467 -32.66 4.81 1.63
N ILE A 468 -31.95 5.86 2.08
CA ILE A 468 -30.48 5.81 2.30
C ILE A 468 -30.11 4.73 3.32
N SER A 469 -30.95 4.47 4.31
CA SER A 469 -30.75 3.41 5.30
C SER A 469 -30.75 1.99 4.72
N ASN A 470 -31.17 1.81 3.48
CA ASN A 470 -31.16 0.53 2.78
C ASN A 470 -29.82 0.20 2.12
N PHE A 471 -28.84 1.13 2.11
CA PHE A 471 -27.50 0.88 1.59
C PHE A 471 -26.69 0.02 2.56
N SER A 472 -26.95 -1.28 2.57
CA SER A 472 -26.35 -2.22 3.51
C SER A 472 -24.82 -2.29 3.43
N SER A 473 -24.22 -1.94 2.30
CA SER A 473 -22.77 -1.95 2.06
C SER A 473 -22.10 -0.59 2.33
N LEU A 474 -22.86 0.45 2.71
CA LEU A 474 -22.34 1.80 2.85
C LEU A 474 -21.33 1.89 3.99
N GLN A 475 -20.14 2.38 3.67
CA GLN A 475 -19.02 2.59 4.59
C GLN A 475 -18.81 4.09 4.89
N GLU A 476 -19.07 4.94 3.91
CA GLU A 476 -18.84 6.37 4.03
C GLU A 476 -20.08 7.16 3.56
N LEU A 477 -20.61 7.98 4.46
CA LEU A 477 -21.70 8.90 4.20
C LEU A 477 -21.29 10.31 4.60
N ARG A 478 -21.04 11.17 3.58
CA ARG A 478 -20.74 12.59 3.77
C ARG A 478 -21.82 13.46 3.15
N LEU A 479 -22.60 14.10 3.98
CA LEU A 479 -23.66 15.06 3.61
C LEU A 479 -23.38 16.47 4.17
N ASN A 480 -22.21 16.66 4.77
CA ASN A 480 -21.85 17.91 5.45
C ASN A 480 -21.84 19.13 4.52
N GLY A 481 -22.03 20.32 5.08
CA GLY A 481 -21.99 21.57 4.31
C GLY A 481 -23.13 21.70 3.29
N ASN A 482 -24.35 21.34 3.69
CA ASN A 482 -25.57 21.43 2.89
C ASN A 482 -26.68 22.18 3.65
N ARG A 483 -27.91 22.05 3.20
CA ARG A 483 -29.12 22.65 3.81
C ARG A 483 -30.13 21.59 4.21
N PHE A 484 -29.68 20.35 4.49
CA PHE A 484 -30.58 19.29 4.94
C PHE A 484 -31.27 19.66 6.26
N ASP A 485 -32.56 19.40 6.36
CA ASP A 485 -33.40 19.72 7.50
C ASP A 485 -34.09 18.46 8.08
N GLY A 486 -34.99 18.67 9.05
CA GLY A 486 -35.70 17.57 9.68
C GLY A 486 -34.85 16.69 10.61
N PRO A 487 -35.40 15.63 11.15
CA PRO A 487 -34.74 14.75 12.10
C PRO A 487 -33.82 13.73 11.45
N ILE A 488 -32.78 13.32 12.16
CA ILE A 488 -32.00 12.12 11.80
C ILE A 488 -32.87 10.90 12.03
N SER A 489 -33.14 10.13 10.98
CA SER A 489 -33.98 8.95 11.06
C SER A 489 -33.40 7.85 11.95
N CYS A 490 -34.22 7.19 12.78
CA CYS A 490 -33.80 6.01 13.55
C CYS A 490 -33.38 4.84 12.64
N SER A 491 -33.82 4.81 11.38
CA SER A 491 -33.41 3.81 10.40
C SER A 491 -31.88 3.89 10.05
N ILE A 492 -31.15 4.91 10.49
CA ILE A 492 -29.69 4.99 10.38
C ILE A 492 -29.00 3.74 10.95
N SER A 493 -29.59 3.08 11.94
CA SER A 493 -29.12 1.82 12.53
C SER A 493 -28.99 0.65 11.54
N LYS A 494 -29.61 0.73 10.37
CA LYS A 494 -29.49 -0.28 9.31
C LYS A 494 -28.15 -0.19 8.57
N LEU A 495 -27.46 0.95 8.66
CA LEU A 495 -26.12 1.16 8.08
C LEU A 495 -25.04 0.49 8.95
N ARG A 496 -25.07 -0.84 8.98
CA ARG A 496 -24.21 -1.64 9.88
C ARG A 496 -22.72 -1.57 9.55
N HIS A 497 -22.39 -1.22 8.31
CA HIS A 497 -21.00 -1.15 7.81
C HIS A 497 -20.46 0.27 7.74
N VAL A 498 -21.24 1.28 8.14
CA VAL A 498 -20.78 2.67 8.11
C VAL A 498 -19.63 2.87 9.08
N VAL A 499 -18.55 3.38 8.54
CA VAL A 499 -17.28 3.70 9.23
C VAL A 499 -17.20 5.20 9.49
N LEU A 500 -17.63 6.00 8.51
CA LEU A 500 -17.63 7.45 8.57
C LEU A 500 -19.03 8.01 8.32
N LEU A 501 -19.52 8.80 9.26
CA LEU A 501 -20.78 9.52 9.16
C LEU A 501 -20.55 11.01 9.46
N ASP A 502 -20.62 11.83 8.41
CA ASP A 502 -20.51 13.29 8.52
C ASP A 502 -21.78 13.98 8.02
N LEU A 503 -22.57 14.49 8.95
CA LEU A 503 -23.79 15.24 8.70
C LEU A 503 -23.64 16.70 9.17
N SER A 504 -22.44 17.15 9.44
CA SER A 504 -22.15 18.47 10.02
C SER A 504 -22.55 19.62 9.09
N HIS A 505 -22.64 20.84 9.63
CA HIS A 505 -22.94 22.03 8.82
C HIS A 505 -24.24 21.89 7.98
N ASN A 506 -25.35 21.55 8.63
CA ASN A 506 -26.69 21.46 8.05
C ASN A 506 -27.73 22.14 8.94
N ALA A 507 -29.02 21.98 8.64
CA ALA A 507 -30.15 22.47 9.44
C ALA A 507 -30.91 21.33 10.15
N LEU A 508 -30.26 20.18 10.37
CA LEU A 508 -30.88 19.00 11.00
C LEU A 508 -31.36 19.32 12.41
N SER A 509 -32.53 18.81 12.75
CA SER A 509 -33.22 19.15 14.00
C SER A 509 -33.69 17.89 14.76
N GLY A 510 -34.31 18.09 15.92
CA GLY A 510 -34.76 16.98 16.76
C GLY A 510 -33.64 16.33 17.55
N LYS A 511 -33.88 15.13 18.05
CA LYS A 511 -32.93 14.40 18.90
C LYS A 511 -31.96 13.54 18.10
N ILE A 512 -30.77 13.32 18.62
CA ILE A 512 -29.87 12.27 18.12
C ILE A 512 -30.53 10.92 18.41
N PRO A 513 -30.82 10.06 17.40
CA PRO A 513 -31.48 8.81 17.63
C PRO A 513 -30.59 7.82 18.40
N PRO A 514 -31.12 7.18 19.49
CA PRO A 514 -30.33 6.19 20.25
C PRO A 514 -29.81 5.03 19.38
N GLU A 515 -30.53 4.74 18.30
CA GLU A 515 -30.23 3.69 17.32
C GLU A 515 -28.88 3.88 16.61
N ILE A 516 -28.29 5.09 16.66
CA ILE A 516 -26.93 5.34 16.14
C ILE A 516 -25.90 4.46 16.84
N GLY A 517 -26.15 4.10 18.10
CA GLY A 517 -25.32 3.15 18.86
C GLY A 517 -25.26 1.73 18.27
N ASN A 518 -26.08 1.40 17.28
CA ASN A 518 -26.07 0.12 16.58
C ASN A 518 -25.13 0.12 15.34
N CYS A 519 -24.58 1.27 14.96
CA CYS A 519 -23.58 1.39 13.91
C CYS A 519 -22.21 0.93 14.44
N ALA A 520 -22.04 -0.37 14.63
CA ALA A 520 -20.93 -0.96 15.38
C ALA A 520 -19.55 -0.73 14.75
N GLN A 521 -19.47 -0.39 13.47
CA GLN A 521 -18.22 -0.13 12.73
C GLN A 521 -17.88 1.37 12.65
N LEU A 522 -18.67 2.25 13.24
CA LEU A 522 -18.49 3.68 13.15
C LEU A 522 -17.22 4.10 13.93
N THR A 523 -16.30 4.75 13.23
CA THR A 523 -15.05 5.30 13.80
C THR A 523 -15.04 6.82 13.82
N TYR A 524 -15.79 7.45 12.92
CA TYR A 524 -15.89 8.90 12.77
C TYR A 524 -17.36 9.33 12.75
N LEU A 525 -17.73 10.22 13.68
CA LEU A 525 -19.08 10.81 13.79
C LEU A 525 -18.97 12.32 13.92
N ASP A 526 -19.45 13.05 12.92
CA ASP A 526 -19.60 14.51 12.99
C ASP A 526 -21.05 14.93 12.75
N LEU A 527 -21.67 15.49 13.79
CA LEU A 527 -23.04 16.07 13.76
C LEU A 527 -23.01 17.56 14.11
N SER A 528 -21.83 18.17 14.12
CA SER A 528 -21.64 19.56 14.54
C SER A 528 -22.39 20.57 13.65
N ARG A 529 -22.61 21.76 14.17
CA ARG A 529 -23.22 22.89 13.43
C ARG A 529 -24.54 22.49 12.77
N ASN A 530 -25.47 22.04 13.61
CA ASN A 530 -26.83 21.70 13.27
C ASN A 530 -27.82 22.34 14.28
N ASN A 531 -29.08 22.00 14.20
CA ASN A 531 -30.14 22.45 15.13
C ASN A 531 -30.62 21.29 16.03
N LEU A 532 -29.73 20.31 16.34
CA LEU A 532 -30.06 19.13 17.14
C LEU A 532 -30.30 19.51 18.60
N SER A 533 -31.27 18.85 19.26
CA SER A 533 -31.69 19.15 20.62
C SER A 533 -31.85 17.88 21.46
N GLY A 534 -32.12 18.05 22.76
CA GLY A 534 -32.27 16.93 23.70
C GLY A 534 -30.95 16.32 24.14
N PRO A 535 -30.96 15.25 24.96
CA PRO A 535 -29.78 14.69 25.56
C PRO A 535 -28.92 13.87 24.56
N ILE A 536 -27.62 13.77 24.83
CA ILE A 536 -26.73 12.82 24.16
C ILE A 536 -27.17 11.39 24.54
N PRO A 537 -27.50 10.52 23.58
CA PRO A 537 -27.95 9.16 23.88
C PRO A 537 -26.84 8.33 24.52
N PRO A 538 -27.08 7.68 25.67
CA PRO A 538 -26.10 6.79 26.30
C PRO A 538 -25.72 5.58 25.45
N GLU A 539 -26.54 5.22 24.46
CA GLU A 539 -26.35 4.14 23.50
C GLU A 539 -25.14 4.37 22.58
N ILE A 540 -24.73 5.61 22.36
CA ILE A 540 -23.51 5.93 21.60
C ILE A 540 -22.28 5.21 22.20
N ALA A 541 -22.28 5.01 23.51
CA ALA A 541 -21.19 4.29 24.18
C ALA A 541 -21.07 2.79 23.78
N ARG A 542 -22.06 2.22 23.06
CA ARG A 542 -21.98 0.88 22.48
C ARG A 542 -21.00 0.81 21.30
N ILE A 543 -20.71 1.95 20.68
CA ILE A 543 -19.74 2.04 19.56
C ILE A 543 -18.33 2.04 20.14
N GLY A 544 -17.85 0.85 20.49
CA GLY A 544 -16.57 0.69 21.22
C GLY A 544 -15.33 1.12 20.46
N ILE A 545 -15.42 1.31 19.13
CA ILE A 545 -14.30 1.65 18.23
C ILE A 545 -14.36 3.11 17.73
N LEU A 546 -15.33 3.92 18.20
CA LEU A 546 -15.44 5.32 17.79
C LEU A 546 -14.21 6.11 18.22
N ASN A 547 -13.53 6.73 17.26
CA ASN A 547 -12.28 7.48 17.49
C ASN A 547 -12.54 8.99 17.56
N TYR A 548 -13.37 9.50 16.67
CA TYR A 548 -13.70 10.92 16.54
C TYR A 548 -15.20 11.13 16.76
N MET A 549 -15.55 12.10 17.62
CA MET A 549 -16.93 12.51 17.84
C MET A 549 -17.02 14.02 18.00
N ASN A 550 -17.72 14.66 17.07
CA ASN A 550 -18.01 16.09 17.11
C ASN A 550 -19.52 16.33 17.13
N LEU A 551 -19.98 16.92 18.25
CA LEU A 551 -21.39 17.31 18.45
C LEU A 551 -21.49 18.82 18.68
N SER A 552 -20.42 19.59 18.46
CA SER A 552 -20.35 21.01 18.80
C SER A 552 -21.34 21.88 18.04
N THR A 553 -21.64 23.03 18.58
CA THR A 553 -22.53 24.02 17.94
C THR A 553 -23.90 23.42 17.56
N ASN A 554 -24.61 22.98 18.59
CA ASN A 554 -25.98 22.46 18.54
C ASN A 554 -26.81 23.01 19.74
N HIS A 555 -28.00 22.48 19.96
CA HIS A 555 -28.85 22.79 21.10
C HIS A 555 -29.02 21.61 22.07
N LEU A 556 -28.00 20.72 22.13
CA LEU A 556 -28.03 19.55 23.00
C LEU A 556 -28.05 19.94 24.47
N ASP A 557 -28.85 19.26 25.27
CA ASP A 557 -29.07 19.50 26.67
C ASP A 557 -28.80 18.28 27.56
N GLY A 558 -29.06 18.37 28.86
CA GLY A 558 -28.84 17.28 29.78
C GLY A 558 -27.38 17.02 30.13
N MET A 559 -27.08 15.88 30.69
CA MET A 559 -25.74 15.49 31.11
C MET A 559 -25.01 14.68 30.05
N ILE A 560 -23.67 14.82 29.99
CA ILE A 560 -22.84 13.87 29.22
C ILE A 560 -22.96 12.49 29.88
N PRO A 561 -23.37 11.45 29.12
CA PRO A 561 -23.63 10.12 29.70
C PRO A 561 -22.37 9.52 30.31
N ARG A 562 -22.50 9.01 31.55
CA ARG A 562 -21.39 8.34 32.25
C ARG A 562 -20.88 7.08 31.50
N SER A 563 -21.73 6.42 30.72
CA SER A 563 -21.33 5.29 29.87
C SER A 563 -20.25 5.63 28.87
N MET A 564 -20.12 6.90 28.46
CA MET A 564 -19.07 7.32 27.53
C MET A 564 -17.66 7.21 28.12
N SER A 565 -17.52 7.12 29.45
CA SER A 565 -16.22 6.84 30.07
C SER A 565 -15.66 5.45 29.73
N SER A 566 -16.49 4.54 29.23
CA SER A 566 -16.06 3.21 28.77
C SER A 566 -15.51 3.19 27.34
N MET A 567 -15.66 4.29 26.57
CA MET A 567 -15.23 4.40 25.18
C MET A 567 -13.71 4.63 25.10
N ARG A 568 -12.94 3.55 25.11
CA ARG A 568 -11.47 3.61 25.15
C ARG A 568 -10.81 4.03 23.84
N SER A 569 -11.53 3.97 22.73
CA SER A 569 -11.03 4.32 21.40
C SER A 569 -11.14 5.80 21.07
N LEU A 570 -11.89 6.60 21.85
CA LEU A 570 -12.05 8.03 21.60
C LEU A 570 -10.71 8.74 21.74
N THR A 571 -10.30 9.39 20.66
CA THR A 571 -9.06 10.17 20.57
C THR A 571 -9.32 11.68 20.41
N ALA A 572 -10.50 12.02 19.88
CA ALA A 572 -10.92 13.40 19.73
C ALA A 572 -12.43 13.55 19.98
N VAL A 573 -12.79 14.54 20.81
CA VAL A 573 -14.19 14.92 21.02
C VAL A 573 -14.32 16.44 20.98
N ASP A 574 -15.46 16.91 20.48
CA ASP A 574 -15.87 18.30 20.60
C ASP A 574 -17.38 18.36 20.91
N PHE A 575 -17.72 18.83 22.10
CA PHE A 575 -19.09 19.05 22.59
C PHE A 575 -19.35 20.53 22.89
N SER A 576 -18.45 21.42 22.45
CA SER A 576 -18.52 22.84 22.70
C SER A 576 -19.79 23.49 22.11
N PHE A 577 -20.15 24.64 22.65
CA PHE A 577 -21.29 25.44 22.17
C PHE A 577 -22.62 24.67 22.09
N ASN A 578 -23.02 24.09 23.23
CA ASN A 578 -24.31 23.42 23.46
C ASN A 578 -24.97 23.94 24.76
N ASN A 579 -26.02 23.30 25.22
CA ASN A 579 -26.68 23.61 26.49
C ASN A 579 -26.50 22.46 27.51
N LEU A 580 -25.38 21.74 27.43
CA LEU A 580 -25.08 20.63 28.32
C LEU A 580 -24.88 21.07 29.75
N SER A 581 -25.22 20.20 30.72
CA SER A 581 -25.25 20.52 32.13
C SER A 581 -24.69 19.37 32.99
N GLY A 582 -24.47 19.69 34.28
CA GLY A 582 -24.07 18.69 35.27
C GLY A 582 -22.53 18.46 35.29
N ARG A 583 -22.13 17.43 35.99
CA ARG A 583 -20.72 17.11 36.21
C ARG A 583 -20.17 16.33 34.99
N LEU A 584 -19.04 16.83 34.45
CA LEU A 584 -18.27 16.12 33.46
C LEU A 584 -17.77 14.78 34.04
N PRO A 585 -17.95 13.66 33.35
CA PRO A 585 -17.37 12.37 33.76
C PRO A 585 -15.85 12.49 33.97
N ASP A 586 -15.39 12.17 35.18
CA ASP A 586 -13.99 12.32 35.63
C ASP A 586 -13.17 11.02 35.45
N SER A 587 -13.68 10.08 34.68
CA SER A 587 -13.07 8.77 34.41
C SER A 587 -13.06 8.45 32.91
N GLY A 588 -12.17 7.56 32.51
CA GLY A 588 -12.01 7.17 31.08
C GLY A 588 -11.34 8.25 30.25
N GLN A 589 -11.50 8.15 28.93
CA GLN A 589 -10.87 9.08 27.97
C GLN A 589 -11.35 10.52 28.10
N LEU A 590 -12.60 10.73 28.53
CA LEU A 590 -13.17 12.08 28.67
C LEU A 590 -12.40 12.98 29.67
N ALA A 591 -11.71 12.39 30.65
CA ALA A 591 -10.91 13.13 31.62
C ALA A 591 -9.60 13.72 31.04
N TYR A 592 -9.19 13.29 29.86
CA TYR A 592 -7.94 13.70 29.22
C TYR A 592 -8.12 14.74 28.10
N PHE A 593 -9.37 15.06 27.71
CA PHE A 593 -9.62 16.08 26.70
C PHE A 593 -9.52 17.50 27.28
N ASN A 594 -9.16 18.44 26.44
CA ASN A 594 -9.00 19.82 26.81
C ASN A 594 -10.34 20.50 27.19
N ALA A 595 -10.29 21.52 28.02
CA ALA A 595 -11.45 22.32 28.36
C ALA A 595 -12.14 22.93 27.13
N SER A 596 -11.41 23.23 26.07
CA SER A 596 -11.93 23.72 24.79
C SER A 596 -12.99 22.81 24.18
N SER A 597 -12.83 21.47 24.28
CA SER A 597 -13.80 20.50 23.77
C SER A 597 -15.18 20.59 24.45
N PHE A 598 -15.30 21.28 25.53
CA PHE A 598 -16.52 21.46 26.31
C PHE A 598 -16.93 22.95 26.47
N ALA A 599 -16.19 23.86 25.85
CA ALA A 599 -16.41 25.31 25.94
C ALA A 599 -17.84 25.67 25.52
N GLY A 600 -18.35 26.84 25.97
CA GLY A 600 -19.68 27.30 25.56
C GLY A 600 -20.87 26.49 26.15
N ASN A 601 -20.64 25.65 27.20
CA ASN A 601 -21.67 24.94 27.97
C ASN A 601 -21.70 25.49 29.40
N PRO A 602 -22.44 26.58 29.69
CA PRO A 602 -22.31 27.32 30.95
C PRO A 602 -22.75 26.53 32.19
N ARG A 603 -23.53 25.44 31.98
CA ARG A 603 -24.05 24.58 33.07
C ARG A 603 -23.23 23.34 33.34
N LEU A 604 -22.14 23.11 32.56
CA LEU A 604 -21.18 22.02 32.84
C LEU A 604 -20.21 22.46 33.96
N CYS A 605 -19.89 21.49 34.81
CA CYS A 605 -18.93 21.69 35.89
C CYS A 605 -17.97 20.51 36.03
N GLY A 606 -16.81 20.72 36.63
CA GLY A 606 -15.81 19.66 36.86
C GLY A 606 -14.37 20.18 36.82
N PRO A 607 -13.41 19.37 37.26
CA PRO A 607 -12.01 19.79 37.43
C PRO A 607 -11.36 20.30 36.15
N VAL A 608 -11.65 19.64 35.00
CA VAL A 608 -11.09 20.00 33.69
C VAL A 608 -11.56 21.36 33.23
N LEU A 609 -12.73 21.82 33.66
CA LEU A 609 -13.37 23.08 33.22
C LEU A 609 -13.02 24.29 34.08
N ASN A 610 -12.24 24.12 35.16
CA ASN A 610 -12.01 25.13 36.20
C ASN A 610 -13.33 25.72 36.77
N ASN A 611 -14.44 24.99 36.63
CA ASN A 611 -15.76 25.36 37.11
C ASN A 611 -16.19 24.35 38.19
N PRO A 612 -16.08 24.65 39.49
CA PRO A 612 -16.44 23.71 40.55
C PRO A 612 -17.94 23.43 40.53
N CYS A 613 -18.32 22.15 40.69
CA CYS A 613 -19.72 21.80 40.82
C CYS A 613 -20.22 22.28 42.22
N ASN A 614 -20.99 23.40 42.27
CA ASN A 614 -21.63 23.82 43.48
C ASN A 614 -22.69 22.83 43.90
N ASN A 615 -22.43 22.06 44.95
CA ASN A 615 -23.45 21.26 45.63
C ASN A 615 -24.41 22.19 46.38
N THR A 616 -25.40 22.73 45.69
CA THR A 616 -26.58 23.25 46.34
C THR A 616 -27.45 22.06 46.82
N ALA A 617 -26.94 21.32 47.79
CA ALA A 617 -27.78 20.49 48.64
C ALA A 617 -28.38 21.44 49.69
N GLY A 618 -29.68 21.68 49.61
CA GLY A 618 -30.45 22.37 50.67
C GLY A 618 -30.21 21.72 52.03
N PRO A 619 -30.47 22.42 53.10
CA PRO A 619 -30.09 22.00 54.44
C PRO A 619 -30.85 20.74 54.81
N VAL A 620 -30.17 19.61 54.82
CA VAL A 620 -30.65 18.39 55.46
C VAL A 620 -30.60 18.65 56.98
N GLN A 621 -31.79 18.83 57.60
CA GLN A 621 -31.93 18.82 59.03
C GLN A 621 -31.30 17.58 59.61
N SER A 622 -30.23 17.73 60.37
CA SER A 622 -29.57 16.65 61.08
C SER A 622 -30.54 16.21 62.23
N ARG A 623 -31.22 15.11 61.98
CA ARG A 623 -31.85 14.35 63.09
C ARG A 623 -30.73 13.79 63.96
N ARG A 624 -30.61 14.36 65.19
CA ARG A 624 -29.80 13.76 66.26
C ARG A 624 -30.30 12.34 66.53
N ILE A 625 -29.52 11.37 66.09
CA ILE A 625 -29.69 9.95 66.48
C ILE A 625 -29.19 9.81 67.91
N ARG A 626 -30.07 9.34 68.84
CA ARG A 626 -29.78 9.12 70.27
C ARG A 626 -28.61 8.14 70.42
N GLY A 627 -27.83 8.33 71.54
CA GLY A 627 -26.57 7.68 71.83
C GLY A 627 -26.55 6.16 71.85
N ASP A 628 -27.72 5.54 71.95
CA ASP A 628 -27.83 4.06 72.05
C ASP A 628 -27.53 3.31 70.74
N PHE A 629 -27.70 3.95 69.59
CA PHE A 629 -27.42 3.34 68.26
C PHE A 629 -25.92 3.24 67.93
N LYS A 630 -25.12 4.12 68.52
CA LYS A 630 -23.65 4.10 68.37
C LYS A 630 -23.02 2.93 69.09
N LEU A 631 -23.59 2.53 70.24
CA LEU A 631 -23.09 1.37 71.01
C LEU A 631 -23.42 0.05 70.30
N VAL A 632 -24.65 -0.05 69.75
CA VAL A 632 -25.07 -1.25 68.97
C VAL A 632 -24.30 -1.37 67.64
N LEU A 633 -24.03 -0.23 66.96
CA LEU A 633 -23.22 -0.21 65.74
C LEU A 633 -21.75 -0.58 66.03
N ALA A 634 -21.19 -0.08 67.14
CA ALA A 634 -19.81 -0.39 67.56
C ALA A 634 -19.64 -1.87 67.95
N LEU A 635 -20.64 -2.47 68.67
CA LEU A 635 -20.65 -3.86 69.00
C LEU A 635 -20.86 -4.75 67.74
N GLY A 636 -21.72 -4.30 66.80
CA GLY A 636 -21.96 -4.99 65.54
C GLY A 636 -20.69 -5.01 64.65
N LEU A 637 -19.97 -3.87 64.54
CA LEU A 637 -18.71 -3.76 63.83
C LEU A 637 -17.59 -4.57 64.48
N LEU A 638 -17.59 -4.66 65.83
CA LEU A 638 -16.61 -5.50 66.54
C LEU A 638 -16.87 -6.99 66.32
N LEU A 639 -18.15 -7.38 66.31
CA LEU A 639 -18.56 -8.76 65.98
C LEU A 639 -18.23 -9.13 64.52
N CYS A 640 -18.51 -8.22 63.58
CA CYS A 640 -18.13 -8.42 62.18
C CYS A 640 -16.61 -8.49 61.99
N SER A 641 -15.84 -7.66 62.69
CA SER A 641 -14.37 -7.75 62.62
C SER A 641 -13.82 -9.05 63.20
N LEU A 642 -14.40 -9.57 64.25
CA LEU A 642 -14.02 -10.88 64.84
C LEU A 642 -14.40 -12.04 63.90
N VAL A 643 -15.58 -11.99 63.23
CA VAL A 643 -15.99 -12.96 62.23
C VAL A 643 -15.08 -12.89 61.00
N PHE A 644 -14.71 -11.67 60.54
CA PHE A 644 -13.76 -11.51 59.45
C PHE A 644 -12.36 -11.98 59.82
N ALA A 645 -11.90 -11.74 61.05
CA ALA A 645 -10.61 -12.27 61.54
C ALA A 645 -10.64 -13.81 61.66
N ALA A 646 -11.73 -14.40 62.15
CA ALA A 646 -11.90 -15.86 62.19
C ALA A 646 -11.96 -16.45 60.77
N ALA A 647 -12.69 -15.82 59.85
CA ALA A 647 -12.76 -16.22 58.44
C ALA A 647 -11.39 -16.07 57.72
N ALA A 648 -10.65 -15.01 58.01
CA ALA A 648 -9.30 -14.81 57.53
C ALA A 648 -8.32 -15.85 58.05
N ILE A 649 -8.41 -16.24 59.34
CA ILE A 649 -7.58 -17.32 59.96
C ILE A 649 -7.95 -18.71 59.38
N VAL A 650 -9.24 -18.97 59.15
CA VAL A 650 -9.69 -20.21 58.49
C VAL A 650 -9.24 -20.25 57.05
N ARG A 651 -9.34 -19.11 56.31
CA ARG A 651 -8.86 -18.99 54.96
C ARG A 651 -7.33 -19.07 54.87
N ALA A 652 -6.60 -18.45 55.82
CA ALA A 652 -5.13 -18.59 55.91
C ALA A 652 -4.68 -20.01 56.24
N ARG A 653 -5.47 -20.76 57.01
CA ARG A 653 -5.21 -22.19 57.29
C ARG A 653 -5.57 -23.09 56.10
N SER A 654 -6.59 -22.72 55.31
CA SER A 654 -6.94 -23.37 54.03
C SER A 654 -5.87 -23.16 52.94
N TYR A 655 -5.17 -22.02 52.99
CA TYR A 655 -4.07 -21.73 52.07
C TYR A 655 -2.74 -22.43 52.40
N ARG A 656 -2.60 -23.06 53.57
CA ARG A 656 -1.40 -23.84 53.91
C ARG A 656 -1.40 -25.28 53.40
N GLY A 657 -2.43 -25.65 52.62
CA GLY A 657 -2.60 -27.02 52.10
C GLY A 657 -2.60 -27.12 50.56
N ALA A 658 -2.19 -26.06 49.80
CA ALA A 658 -2.10 -26.15 48.35
C ALA A 658 -0.86 -25.40 47.86
N SER A 659 0.32 -25.93 48.05
CA SER A 659 1.55 -25.52 47.38
C SER A 659 1.71 -26.31 46.09
N ASP A 660 0.99 -25.87 45.01
CA ASP A 660 1.36 -26.24 43.64
C ASP A 660 0.62 -25.34 42.63
N GLY A 661 0.98 -24.06 42.58
CA GLY A 661 0.26 -23.13 41.68
C GLY A 661 0.95 -21.84 41.28
N ASP A 662 2.07 -21.49 41.88
CA ASP A 662 2.74 -20.19 41.69
C ASP A 662 4.15 -20.31 41.08
N THR A 663 4.37 -21.35 40.27
CA THR A 663 5.65 -21.50 39.59
C THR A 663 5.69 -20.64 38.32
N TRP A 664 6.47 -19.57 38.38
CA TRP A 664 6.87 -18.80 37.20
C TRP A 664 7.69 -19.70 36.27
N ARG A 665 7.37 -19.66 34.97
CA ARG A 665 8.13 -20.35 33.93
C ARG A 665 8.88 -19.31 33.10
N LEU A 666 10.21 -19.48 32.99
CA LEU A 666 11.07 -18.71 32.08
C LEU A 666 11.30 -19.53 30.81
N THR A 667 11.06 -18.92 29.67
CA THR A 667 11.44 -19.46 28.36
C THR A 667 12.37 -18.44 27.66
N ALA A 668 13.59 -18.87 27.38
CA ALA A 668 14.59 -18.03 26.73
C ALA A 668 14.74 -18.38 25.25
N PHE A 669 14.99 -17.38 24.40
CA PHE A 669 15.22 -17.52 22.96
C PHE A 669 16.71 -17.65 22.59
N GLY A 670 17.58 -17.86 23.58
CA GLY A 670 19.02 -18.06 23.45
C GLY A 670 19.64 -18.34 24.80
N LYS A 671 20.96 -18.35 24.86
CA LYS A 671 21.68 -18.48 26.13
C LYS A 671 21.55 -17.15 26.89
N VAL A 672 20.90 -17.18 28.06
CA VAL A 672 20.72 -16.02 28.96
C VAL A 672 21.41 -16.33 30.29
N ASP A 673 21.92 -15.30 30.98
CA ASP A 673 22.65 -15.36 32.22
C ASP A 673 21.84 -14.91 33.46
N PHE A 674 20.50 -14.78 33.28
CA PHE A 674 19.58 -14.40 34.35
C PHE A 674 18.48 -15.45 34.59
N ALA A 675 17.98 -15.50 35.81
CA ALA A 675 16.91 -16.38 36.23
C ALA A 675 15.59 -15.61 36.43
N VAL A 676 14.48 -16.35 36.68
CA VAL A 676 13.16 -15.72 36.97
C VAL A 676 13.26 -14.78 38.17
N SER A 677 14.02 -15.11 39.20
CA SER A 677 14.21 -14.27 40.39
C SER A 677 14.77 -12.89 40.04
N ASP A 678 15.73 -12.85 39.10
CA ASP A 678 16.38 -11.61 38.67
C ASP A 678 15.41 -10.71 37.89
N VAL A 679 14.56 -11.31 37.04
CA VAL A 679 13.49 -10.61 36.31
C VAL A 679 12.42 -10.04 37.25
N LEU A 680 12.02 -10.83 38.28
CA LEU A 680 11.02 -10.40 39.27
C LEU A 680 11.58 -9.28 40.17
N GLU A 681 12.87 -9.29 40.48
CA GLU A 681 13.54 -8.27 41.27
C GLU A 681 13.60 -6.91 40.56
N CYS A 682 13.62 -6.92 39.21
CA CYS A 682 13.60 -5.69 38.38
C CYS A 682 12.25 -4.96 38.45
N MET A 683 11.15 -5.65 38.74
CA MET A 683 9.79 -5.10 38.69
C MET A 683 9.42 -4.30 39.96
N LYS A 684 10.29 -3.36 40.35
CA LYS A 684 10.06 -2.40 41.47
C LYS A 684 9.70 -1.04 40.87
N ASP A 685 8.87 -0.24 41.53
CA ASP A 685 8.43 1.09 41.07
C ASP A 685 9.59 2.06 40.80
N VAL A 686 10.71 1.91 41.50
CA VAL A 686 11.92 2.75 41.29
C VAL A 686 12.64 2.44 39.98
N ASN A 687 12.38 1.28 39.37
CA ASN A 687 13.00 0.83 38.12
C ASN A 687 12.11 1.10 36.89
N VAL A 688 10.97 1.73 37.06
CA VAL A 688 10.04 2.03 35.95
C VAL A 688 10.67 3.04 35.01
N ILE A 689 10.86 2.65 33.74
CA ILE A 689 11.36 3.50 32.67
C ILE A 689 10.26 3.92 31.70
N GLY A 690 9.09 3.24 31.70
CA GLY A 690 7.97 3.58 30.84
C GLY A 690 6.64 3.00 31.35
N ARG A 691 5.54 3.75 31.12
CA ARG A 691 4.17 3.29 31.36
C ARG A 691 3.33 3.61 30.13
N GLY A 692 2.61 2.63 29.60
CA GLY A 692 1.76 2.80 28.43
C GLY A 692 0.57 1.83 28.41
N GLY A 693 -0.25 1.90 27.37
CA GLY A 693 -1.42 1.05 27.23
C GLY A 693 -1.10 -0.45 27.14
N ALA A 694 0.09 -0.80 26.68
CA ALA A 694 0.56 -2.20 26.58
C ALA A 694 1.17 -2.75 27.87
N GLY A 695 1.42 -1.90 28.90
CA GLY A 695 1.99 -2.35 30.19
C GLY A 695 2.99 -1.38 30.81
N VAL A 696 3.77 -1.90 31.76
CA VAL A 696 4.83 -1.16 32.46
C VAL A 696 6.18 -1.77 32.10
N VAL A 697 7.14 -0.91 31.76
CA VAL A 697 8.50 -1.30 31.41
C VAL A 697 9.46 -0.92 32.54
N TYR A 698 10.28 -1.85 32.97
CA TYR A 698 11.24 -1.68 34.03
C TYR A 698 12.66 -1.86 33.51
N LEU A 699 13.62 -1.10 34.03
CA LEU A 699 15.05 -1.33 33.80
C LEU A 699 15.53 -2.41 34.74
N GLY A 700 16.22 -3.41 34.20
CA GLY A 700 16.86 -4.47 34.96
C GLY A 700 18.34 -4.57 34.62
N HIS A 701 19.06 -5.32 35.44
CA HIS A 701 20.47 -5.68 35.24
C HIS A 701 20.63 -7.18 35.38
N THR A 702 21.36 -7.77 34.44
CA THR A 702 21.75 -9.19 34.54
C THR A 702 22.88 -9.34 35.58
N ARG A 703 23.20 -10.57 35.91
CA ARG A 703 24.32 -10.88 36.83
C ARG A 703 25.67 -10.45 36.30
N THR A 704 25.81 -10.34 34.99
CA THR A 704 27.01 -9.83 34.27
C THR A 704 27.05 -8.32 34.17
N GLY A 705 25.99 -7.63 34.62
CA GLY A 705 25.89 -6.17 34.60
C GLY A 705 25.29 -5.60 33.29
N GLU A 706 24.85 -6.46 32.35
CA GLU A 706 24.15 -6.01 31.15
C GLU A 706 22.75 -5.47 31.51
N GLN A 707 22.34 -4.40 30.84
CA GLN A 707 21.03 -3.80 31.03
C GLN A 707 19.96 -4.50 30.19
N ILE A 708 18.83 -4.80 30.82
CA ILE A 708 17.67 -5.41 30.18
C ILE A 708 16.42 -4.56 30.42
N ALA A 709 15.48 -4.62 29.49
CA ALA A 709 14.16 -4.00 29.63
C ALA A 709 13.11 -5.08 29.88
N VAL A 710 12.36 -4.94 30.99
CA VAL A 710 11.35 -5.92 31.45
C VAL A 710 9.96 -5.30 31.29
N LYS A 711 9.19 -5.76 30.30
CA LYS A 711 7.82 -5.30 30.01
C LYS A 711 6.81 -6.20 30.71
N ARG A 712 6.16 -5.70 31.74
CA ARG A 712 5.04 -6.37 32.41
C ARG A 712 3.74 -5.97 31.73
N LEU A 713 3.03 -6.94 31.17
CA LEU A 713 1.72 -6.70 30.55
C LEU A 713 0.63 -6.60 31.62
N MET A 714 -0.23 -5.58 31.55
CA MET A 714 -1.34 -5.44 32.49
C MET A 714 -2.51 -6.33 32.06
N GLY A 715 -2.89 -7.31 32.89
CA GLY A 715 -4.02 -8.19 32.65
C GLY A 715 -5.05 -8.13 33.77
N PHE A 716 -6.29 -7.80 33.44
CA PHE A 716 -7.48 -8.21 34.21
C PHE A 716 -8.46 -8.85 33.23
N GLY A 717 -8.68 -10.17 33.37
CA GLY A 717 -9.84 -10.92 32.88
C GLY A 717 -9.97 -11.17 31.40
N SER A 718 -9.94 -12.44 31.02
CA SER A 718 -10.46 -13.11 29.82
C SER A 718 -10.18 -12.49 28.42
N ASN A 719 -9.38 -13.20 27.62
CA ASN A 719 -9.33 -13.26 26.15
C ASN A 719 -8.65 -12.17 25.32
N GLY A 720 -8.38 -10.95 25.81
CA GLY A 720 -7.81 -9.90 24.95
C GLY A 720 -6.27 -9.75 25.06
N HIS A 721 -5.70 -9.81 26.27
CA HIS A 721 -4.28 -9.55 26.52
C HIS A 721 -3.35 -10.70 26.18
N ASP A 722 -3.89 -11.91 26.13
CA ASP A 722 -3.16 -13.11 25.71
C ASP A 722 -2.82 -13.07 24.21
N ARG A 723 -3.61 -12.34 23.40
CA ARG A 723 -3.35 -12.20 21.95
C ARG A 723 -2.11 -11.35 21.63
N GLY A 724 -1.94 -10.21 22.29
CA GLY A 724 -0.76 -9.35 22.08
C GLY A 724 0.53 -10.01 22.56
N PHE A 725 0.50 -10.64 23.73
CA PHE A 725 1.62 -11.42 24.27
C PHE A 725 2.04 -12.56 23.32
N ARG A 726 1.06 -13.33 22.83
CA ARG A 726 1.33 -14.42 21.89
C ARG A 726 1.82 -13.91 20.53
N ALA A 727 1.28 -12.78 20.04
CA ALA A 727 1.73 -12.17 18.79
C ALA A 727 3.21 -11.76 18.90
N GLU A 728 3.59 -11.07 19.99
CA GLU A 728 4.95 -10.60 20.22
C GLU A 728 5.95 -11.75 20.39
N ILE A 729 5.59 -12.80 21.12
CA ILE A 729 6.43 -14.01 21.24
C ILE A 729 6.55 -14.74 19.90
N ARG A 730 5.45 -14.93 19.20
CA ARG A 730 5.42 -15.62 17.91
C ARG A 730 6.27 -14.90 16.87
N THR A 731 6.21 -13.59 16.85
CA THR A 731 6.96 -12.76 15.90
C THR A 731 8.44 -12.68 16.29
N LEU A 732 8.75 -12.10 17.45
CA LEU A 732 10.13 -11.86 17.87
C LEU A 732 10.88 -13.13 18.28
N GLY A 733 10.16 -14.21 18.56
CA GLY A 733 10.77 -15.51 18.84
C GLY A 733 11.42 -16.16 17.61
N THR A 734 10.93 -15.82 16.41
CA THR A 734 11.35 -16.44 15.15
C THR A 734 12.27 -15.58 14.30
N ILE A 735 12.25 -14.25 14.46
CA ILE A 735 13.00 -13.30 13.61
C ILE A 735 14.23 -12.75 14.33
N ARG A 736 15.26 -12.40 13.55
CA ARG A 736 16.47 -11.74 14.02
C ARG A 736 16.98 -10.77 12.97
N HIS A 737 16.98 -9.48 13.28
CA HIS A 737 17.50 -8.44 12.39
C HIS A 737 18.10 -7.29 13.22
N ARG A 738 19.20 -6.67 12.73
CA ARG A 738 19.93 -5.62 13.47
C ARG A 738 19.11 -4.36 13.75
N ASN A 739 18.04 -4.10 12.98
CA ASN A 739 17.14 -2.95 13.15
C ASN A 739 15.77 -3.38 13.71
N ILE A 740 15.69 -4.50 14.40
CA ILE A 740 14.52 -4.98 15.14
C ILE A 740 14.95 -5.30 16.58
N VAL A 741 14.16 -4.86 17.55
CA VAL A 741 14.42 -5.10 18.97
C VAL A 741 14.48 -6.60 19.26
N ARG A 742 15.44 -7.02 20.07
CA ARG A 742 15.65 -8.44 20.40
C ARG A 742 14.86 -8.84 21.65
N LEU A 743 13.99 -9.81 21.51
CA LEU A 743 13.36 -10.50 22.64
C LEU A 743 14.33 -11.57 23.17
N LEU A 744 14.73 -11.45 24.45
CA LEU A 744 15.67 -12.34 25.11
C LEU A 744 14.98 -13.55 25.74
N ALA A 745 13.87 -13.27 26.46
CA ALA A 745 13.10 -14.29 27.16
C ALA A 745 11.67 -13.80 27.43
N PHE A 746 10.81 -14.71 27.87
CA PHE A 746 9.56 -14.36 28.50
C PHE A 746 9.33 -15.19 29.77
N CYS A 747 8.62 -14.59 30.74
CA CYS A 747 8.19 -15.25 31.96
C CYS A 747 6.67 -15.16 32.04
N SER A 748 6.03 -16.25 32.47
CA SER A 748 4.59 -16.26 32.67
C SER A 748 4.21 -17.09 33.91
N ASN A 749 3.15 -16.66 34.59
CA ASN A 749 2.39 -17.42 35.55
C ASN A 749 0.90 -17.35 35.19
N ARG A 750 -0.02 -17.81 36.07
CA ARG A 750 -1.48 -17.81 35.82
C ARG A 750 -2.06 -16.41 35.59
N ASP A 751 -1.47 -15.38 36.22
CA ASP A 751 -2.07 -14.05 36.33
C ASP A 751 -1.26 -12.93 35.60
N THR A 752 0.00 -13.21 35.27
CA THR A 752 0.90 -12.17 34.75
C THR A 752 1.83 -12.70 33.65
N ASN A 753 1.95 -11.93 32.59
CA ASN A 753 2.86 -12.15 31.48
C ASN A 753 3.94 -11.06 31.45
N VAL A 754 5.19 -11.46 31.27
CA VAL A 754 6.36 -10.58 31.27
C VAL A 754 7.25 -10.92 30.08
N LEU A 755 7.67 -9.89 29.34
CA LEU A 755 8.61 -9.98 28.23
C LEU A 755 9.94 -9.34 28.63
N VAL A 756 11.06 -9.93 28.25
CA VAL A 756 12.41 -9.44 28.57
C VAL A 756 13.15 -9.15 27.27
N TYR A 757 13.55 -7.89 27.09
CA TYR A 757 14.24 -7.40 25.90
C TYR A 757 15.65 -6.90 26.22
N GLU A 758 16.45 -6.76 25.19
CA GLU A 758 17.65 -5.90 25.26
C GLU A 758 17.25 -4.45 25.57
N HIS A 759 18.07 -3.76 26.37
CA HIS A 759 17.79 -2.37 26.76
C HIS A 759 18.28 -1.37 25.71
N MET A 760 17.39 -0.45 25.31
CA MET A 760 17.70 0.66 24.39
C MET A 760 17.96 1.94 25.17
N SER A 761 19.22 2.32 25.30
CA SER A 761 19.69 3.32 26.25
C SER A 761 19.23 4.77 25.95
N ASN A 762 18.88 5.08 24.68
CA ASN A 762 18.39 6.40 24.29
C ASN A 762 16.85 6.48 24.18
N GLY A 763 16.10 5.48 24.67
CA GLY A 763 14.64 5.47 24.68
C GLY A 763 14.02 5.42 23.29
N SER A 764 12.83 6.00 23.12
CA SER A 764 12.14 6.03 21.83
C SER A 764 12.46 7.28 21.01
N LEU A 765 12.37 7.16 19.68
CA LEU A 765 12.50 8.30 18.77
C LEU A 765 11.50 9.41 19.11
N GLY A 766 10.26 9.07 19.48
CA GLY A 766 9.23 10.04 19.85
C GLY A 766 9.60 10.82 21.10
N GLU A 767 10.19 10.19 22.13
CA GLU A 767 10.68 10.86 23.33
C GLU A 767 11.83 11.81 23.05
N VAL A 768 12.78 11.40 22.22
CA VAL A 768 13.94 12.23 21.87
C VAL A 768 13.56 13.38 20.94
N LEU A 769 12.65 13.17 20.00
CA LEU A 769 12.26 14.17 18.99
C LEU A 769 11.32 15.24 19.59
N HIS A 770 10.39 14.81 20.47
CA HIS A 770 9.34 15.68 21.04
C HIS A 770 9.52 16.00 22.52
N GLY A 771 10.55 15.47 23.18
CA GLY A 771 10.83 15.67 24.60
C GLY A 771 11.40 17.05 24.93
N LYS A 772 11.62 17.31 26.24
CA LYS A 772 12.21 18.56 26.70
C LYS A 772 13.64 18.75 26.17
N PRO A 773 14.13 20.00 26.02
CA PRO A 773 15.39 20.34 25.40
C PRO A 773 16.60 19.68 26.11
N GLY A 774 17.17 18.66 25.50
CA GLY A 774 18.34 17.91 25.97
C GLY A 774 18.79 16.86 24.95
N GLY A 775 17.87 16.41 24.08
CA GLY A 775 18.11 15.40 23.07
C GLY A 775 18.01 15.95 21.66
N PHE A 776 18.84 16.94 21.29
CA PHE A 776 18.83 17.47 19.93
C PHE A 776 19.41 16.46 18.95
N LEU A 777 18.55 15.94 18.04
CA LEU A 777 18.98 15.12 16.90
C LEU A 777 19.30 16.01 15.71
N GLY A 778 20.57 16.11 15.34
CA GLY A 778 21.00 16.72 14.09
C GLY A 778 20.47 15.96 12.87
N TRP A 779 20.51 16.59 11.68
CA TRP A 779 19.96 16.01 10.46
C TRP A 779 20.58 14.66 10.10
N ASP A 780 21.88 14.49 10.18
CA ASP A 780 22.59 13.25 9.83
C ASP A 780 22.10 12.04 10.65
N ARG A 781 21.83 12.26 11.96
CA ARG A 781 21.25 11.24 12.83
C ARG A 781 19.80 10.93 12.45
N ARG A 782 18.99 11.95 12.13
CA ARG A 782 17.60 11.76 11.70
C ARG A 782 17.53 10.96 10.40
N TYR A 783 18.39 11.27 9.46
CA TYR A 783 18.51 10.56 8.20
C TYR A 783 18.92 9.09 8.40
N ARG A 784 19.95 8.86 9.20
CA ARG A 784 20.39 7.49 9.54
C ARG A 784 19.27 6.69 10.22
N ILE A 785 18.55 7.28 11.16
CA ILE A 785 17.38 6.65 11.82
C ILE A 785 16.30 6.29 10.79
N ALA A 786 16.02 7.16 9.82
CA ALA A 786 15.07 6.89 8.75
C ALA A 786 15.48 5.66 7.93
N VAL A 787 16.73 5.59 7.49
CA VAL A 787 17.27 4.45 6.71
C VAL A 787 17.21 3.15 7.50
N GLU A 788 17.63 3.18 8.78
CA GLU A 788 17.71 2.00 9.63
C GLU A 788 16.31 1.47 10.01
N ALA A 789 15.36 2.34 10.31
CA ALA A 789 13.97 1.96 10.56
C ALA A 789 13.31 1.37 9.30
N ALA A 790 13.57 1.98 8.12
CA ALA A 790 13.10 1.44 6.84
C ALA A 790 13.64 0.03 6.58
N ARG A 791 14.93 -0.24 6.89
CA ARG A 791 15.53 -1.58 6.75
C ARG A 791 14.87 -2.60 7.69
N GLY A 792 14.51 -2.20 8.90
CA GLY A 792 13.76 -3.06 9.82
C GLY A 792 12.39 -3.47 9.26
N LEU A 793 11.64 -2.51 8.71
CA LEU A 793 10.34 -2.77 8.08
C LEU A 793 10.47 -3.56 6.76
N CYS A 794 11.49 -3.26 5.97
CA CYS A 794 11.79 -3.99 4.74
C CYS A 794 12.02 -5.49 5.01
N TYR A 795 12.80 -5.82 6.05
CA TYR A 795 13.03 -7.20 6.48
C TYR A 795 11.71 -7.91 6.85
N LEU A 796 10.79 -7.24 7.55
CA LEU A 796 9.48 -7.81 7.91
C LEU A 796 8.62 -8.12 6.68
N HIS A 797 8.62 -7.22 5.69
CA HIS A 797 7.76 -7.30 4.52
C HIS A 797 8.29 -8.23 3.43
N HIS A 798 9.61 -8.37 3.30
CA HIS A 798 10.21 -9.00 2.12
C HIS A 798 11.13 -10.18 2.41
N ASP A 799 11.70 -10.26 3.63
CA ASP A 799 12.69 -11.29 3.97
C ASP A 799 12.15 -12.30 4.99
N CYS A 800 10.92 -12.07 5.51
CA CYS A 800 10.22 -13.00 6.38
C CYS A 800 9.21 -13.84 5.56
N SER A 801 9.21 -15.16 5.77
CA SER A 801 8.21 -16.07 5.22
C SER A 801 7.50 -16.81 6.37
N PRO A 802 6.17 -16.64 6.51
CA PRO A 802 5.30 -15.69 5.81
C PRO A 802 5.59 -14.23 6.16
N MET A 803 5.22 -13.31 5.26
CA MET A 803 5.34 -11.86 5.43
C MET A 803 4.74 -11.40 6.76
N ILE A 804 5.37 -10.40 7.40
CA ILE A 804 4.91 -9.84 8.67
C ILE A 804 4.56 -8.36 8.47
N VAL A 805 3.32 -7.98 8.78
CA VAL A 805 2.89 -6.58 8.87
C VAL A 805 2.86 -6.13 10.31
N HIS A 806 3.48 -5.00 10.62
CA HIS A 806 3.68 -4.50 11.99
C HIS A 806 2.40 -3.90 12.58
N ARG A 807 1.66 -3.07 11.82
CA ARG A 807 0.37 -2.45 12.14
C ARG A 807 0.36 -1.34 13.20
N ASP A 808 1.49 -1.04 13.82
CA ASP A 808 1.63 0.08 14.77
C ASP A 808 2.98 0.79 14.63
N VAL A 809 3.35 1.11 13.38
CA VAL A 809 4.56 1.88 13.08
C VAL A 809 4.35 3.33 13.51
N LYS A 810 5.18 3.80 14.45
CA LYS A 810 5.16 5.17 15.00
C LYS A 810 6.50 5.51 15.65
N SER A 811 6.77 6.80 15.85
CA SER A 811 8.04 7.25 16.46
C SER A 811 8.29 6.66 17.86
N ASN A 812 7.25 6.43 18.66
CA ASN A 812 7.38 5.78 19.97
C ASN A 812 7.73 4.29 19.93
N ASN A 813 7.52 3.62 18.80
CA ASN A 813 7.85 2.21 18.58
C ASN A 813 9.17 2.03 17.79
N ILE A 814 9.91 3.11 17.57
CA ILE A 814 11.29 3.09 17.07
C ILE A 814 12.20 3.42 18.23
N LEU A 815 12.88 2.43 18.76
CA LEU A 815 13.80 2.56 19.90
C LEU A 815 15.21 2.86 19.42
N LEU A 816 15.97 3.59 20.22
CA LEU A 816 17.31 4.07 19.90
C LEU A 816 18.35 3.44 20.83
N GLY A 817 19.28 2.71 20.25
CA GLY A 817 20.43 2.10 20.93
C GLY A 817 21.48 3.14 21.37
N ALA A 818 22.59 2.67 21.91
CA ALA A 818 23.62 3.53 22.51
C ALA A 818 24.24 4.55 21.54
N ASN A 819 24.37 4.19 20.25
CA ASN A 819 24.89 5.07 19.20
C ASN A 819 23.78 5.70 18.34
N PHE A 820 22.53 5.74 18.86
CA PHE A 820 21.33 6.19 18.14
C PHE A 820 20.98 5.33 16.91
N GLU A 821 21.39 4.06 16.86
CA GLU A 821 20.91 3.09 15.90
C GLU A 821 19.41 2.77 16.13
N ALA A 822 18.63 2.72 15.05
CA ALA A 822 17.17 2.54 15.15
C ALA A 822 16.78 1.05 15.16
N HIS A 823 15.85 0.70 16.07
CA HIS A 823 15.28 -0.63 16.23
C HIS A 823 13.76 -0.55 16.26
N VAL A 824 13.08 -1.24 15.36
CA VAL A 824 11.62 -1.35 15.37
C VAL A 824 11.19 -2.26 16.51
N ALA A 825 10.17 -1.85 17.28
CA ALA A 825 9.73 -2.50 18.52
C ALA A 825 8.21 -2.51 18.66
N ASP A 826 7.69 -3.22 19.65
CA ASP A 826 6.27 -3.40 20.03
C ASP A 826 5.43 -4.14 18.97
N PHE A 827 5.67 -5.43 18.85
CA PHE A 827 5.01 -6.35 17.91
C PHE A 827 3.68 -6.92 18.44
N GLY A 828 3.09 -6.30 19.47
CA GLY A 828 1.83 -6.73 20.06
C GLY A 828 0.63 -6.74 19.11
N LEU A 829 0.71 -6.00 18.02
CA LEU A 829 -0.30 -5.93 16.96
C LEU A 829 0.15 -6.61 15.65
N ALA A 830 1.36 -7.13 15.57
CA ALA A 830 1.92 -7.69 14.35
C ALA A 830 1.15 -8.93 13.85
N LYS A 831 1.10 -9.10 12.54
CA LYS A 831 0.37 -10.19 11.88
C LYS A 831 1.20 -10.84 10.78
N PHE A 832 1.10 -12.17 10.68
CA PHE A 832 1.60 -12.95 9.56
C PHE A 832 0.55 -12.99 8.46
N LEU A 833 0.91 -12.63 7.22
CA LEU A 833 0.08 -12.80 6.04
C LEU A 833 0.49 -14.09 5.35
N GLN A 834 -0.46 -15.01 5.10
CA GLN A 834 -0.20 -16.25 4.38
C GLN A 834 -0.20 -16.00 2.86
N ASP A 835 0.68 -16.67 2.14
CA ASP A 835 0.73 -16.64 0.67
C ASP A 835 -0.61 -17.07 0.07
N GLY A 836 -1.23 -16.17 -0.71
CA GLY A 836 -2.52 -16.43 -1.36
C GLY A 836 -3.36 -15.19 -1.63
N GLY A 837 -2.87 -13.98 -1.33
CA GLY A 837 -3.49 -12.72 -1.77
C GLY A 837 -4.88 -12.40 -1.20
N ALA A 838 -5.41 -13.18 -0.28
CA ALA A 838 -6.63 -12.86 0.44
C ALA A 838 -6.29 -11.95 1.62
N SER A 839 -6.38 -10.63 1.44
CA SER A 839 -6.37 -9.70 2.56
C SER A 839 -7.53 -10.05 3.49
N GLU A 840 -7.22 -10.62 4.66
CA GLU A 840 -8.24 -10.91 5.66
C GLU A 840 -8.82 -9.62 6.22
N CYS A 841 -10.15 -9.50 6.13
CA CYS A 841 -10.87 -8.41 6.75
C CYS A 841 -10.76 -8.53 8.28
N MET A 842 -10.30 -7.49 8.95
CA MET A 842 -10.09 -7.49 10.39
C MET A 842 -11.35 -7.06 11.13
N SER A 843 -11.58 -7.62 12.32
CA SER A 843 -12.75 -7.27 13.16
C SER A 843 -12.62 -5.90 13.85
N ALA A 844 -11.46 -5.24 13.81
CA ALA A 844 -11.24 -3.90 14.39
C ALA A 844 -9.98 -3.25 13.83
N ILE A 845 -10.01 -1.92 13.69
CA ILE A 845 -8.83 -1.11 13.38
C ILE A 845 -7.89 -1.15 14.59
N ALA A 846 -6.61 -1.42 14.34
CA ALA A 846 -5.55 -1.38 15.34
C ALA A 846 -4.43 -0.48 14.84
N GLY A 847 -3.81 0.29 15.74
CA GLY A 847 -2.75 1.25 15.43
C GLY A 847 -2.96 2.57 16.16
N SER A 848 -2.00 3.48 16.02
CA SER A 848 -1.98 4.77 16.72
C SER A 848 -2.53 5.88 15.82
N TYR A 849 -3.48 6.68 16.36
CA TYR A 849 -4.08 7.80 15.64
C TYR A 849 -3.02 8.79 15.12
N GLY A 850 -3.23 9.27 13.89
CA GLY A 850 -2.27 10.10 13.15
C GLY A 850 -1.26 9.32 12.33
N TYR A 851 -1.16 7.98 12.52
CA TYR A 851 -0.30 7.09 11.72
C TYR A 851 -1.12 6.07 10.90
N ILE A 852 -2.42 5.95 11.16
CA ILE A 852 -3.28 4.98 10.50
C ILE A 852 -3.48 5.38 9.04
N ALA A 853 -3.20 4.46 8.12
CA ALA A 853 -3.40 4.66 6.70
C ALA A 853 -4.90 4.84 6.39
N PRO A 854 -5.27 5.76 5.46
CA PRO A 854 -6.67 6.05 5.17
C PRO A 854 -7.48 4.80 4.78
N GLU A 855 -6.95 3.96 3.90
CA GLU A 855 -7.61 2.73 3.44
C GLU A 855 -7.81 1.72 4.58
N TYR A 856 -6.86 1.64 5.51
CA TYR A 856 -7.01 0.75 6.67
C TYR A 856 -8.15 1.20 7.58
N ALA A 857 -8.32 2.52 7.73
CA ALA A 857 -9.45 3.08 8.47
C ALA A 857 -10.81 2.78 7.80
N TYR A 858 -10.85 2.65 6.47
CA TYR A 858 -12.09 2.49 5.71
C TYR A 858 -12.38 1.03 5.31
N THR A 859 -11.37 0.22 5.02
CA THR A 859 -11.55 -1.12 4.45
C THR A 859 -11.37 -2.24 5.44
N LEU A 860 -10.76 -1.97 6.61
CA LEU A 860 -10.29 -2.97 7.56
C LEU A 860 -9.32 -4.01 6.93
N LYS A 861 -8.89 -3.76 5.70
CA LYS A 861 -7.87 -4.56 5.04
C LYS A 861 -6.50 -4.09 5.47
N VAL A 862 -5.69 -5.02 5.89
CA VAL A 862 -4.31 -4.76 6.29
C VAL A 862 -3.40 -5.42 5.28
N ASP A 863 -2.54 -4.62 4.71
CA ASP A 863 -1.42 -5.05 3.89
C ASP A 863 -0.15 -4.31 4.32
N GLU A 864 0.97 -4.61 3.68
CA GLU A 864 2.24 -3.96 3.95
C GLU A 864 2.22 -2.45 3.63
N LYS A 865 1.35 -2.01 2.74
CA LYS A 865 1.22 -0.60 2.33
C LYS A 865 0.67 0.29 3.46
N SER A 866 -0.03 -0.29 4.41
CA SER A 866 -0.46 0.41 5.63
C SER A 866 0.72 0.78 6.52
N ASP A 867 1.72 -0.11 6.68
CA ASP A 867 2.96 0.21 7.41
C ASP A 867 3.79 1.27 6.67
N VAL A 868 3.79 1.25 5.33
CA VAL A 868 4.46 2.27 4.49
C VAL A 868 3.88 3.66 4.75
N TYR A 869 2.56 3.80 4.82
CA TYR A 869 1.92 5.07 5.17
C TYR A 869 2.34 5.56 6.55
N SER A 870 2.26 4.68 7.54
CA SER A 870 2.64 4.99 8.92
C SER A 870 4.12 5.41 9.00
N PHE A 871 4.99 4.77 8.24
CA PHE A 871 6.39 5.16 8.12
C PHE A 871 6.56 6.53 7.45
N GLY A 872 5.77 6.85 6.43
CA GLY A 872 5.73 8.19 5.83
C GLY A 872 5.39 9.29 6.85
N VAL A 873 4.50 9.02 7.80
CA VAL A 873 4.21 9.95 8.91
C VAL A 873 5.43 10.11 9.82
N VAL A 874 6.17 9.04 10.12
CA VAL A 874 7.43 9.11 10.88
C VAL A 874 8.47 9.97 10.15
N LEU A 875 8.57 9.86 8.82
CA LEU A 875 9.46 10.73 8.03
C LEU A 875 9.08 12.20 8.15
N LEU A 876 7.78 12.54 8.19
CA LEU A 876 7.32 13.92 8.46
C LEU A 876 7.73 14.38 9.85
N GLU A 877 7.63 13.55 10.88
CA GLU A 877 8.11 13.87 12.22
C GLU A 877 9.61 14.19 12.23
N LEU A 878 10.41 13.37 11.50
CA LEU A 878 11.86 13.58 11.37
C LEU A 878 12.22 14.90 10.66
N ILE A 879 11.46 15.28 9.62
CA ILE A 879 11.66 16.52 8.89
C ILE A 879 11.26 17.72 9.74
N THR A 880 10.08 17.68 10.35
CA THR A 880 9.42 18.84 10.93
C THR A 880 9.67 19.00 12.43
N GLY A 881 10.10 17.94 13.11
CA GLY A 881 10.20 17.91 14.57
C GLY A 881 8.86 18.02 15.28
N ARG A 882 7.71 17.92 14.58
CA ARG A 882 6.35 18.08 15.10
C ARG A 882 5.67 16.74 15.30
N ARG A 883 4.71 16.70 16.22
CA ARG A 883 3.89 15.53 16.47
C ARG A 883 2.86 15.34 15.34
N PRO A 884 2.39 14.10 15.09
CA PRO A 884 1.45 13.83 13.99
C PRO A 884 0.11 14.55 14.14
N VAL A 885 -0.32 14.83 15.37
CA VAL A 885 -1.60 15.47 15.69
C VAL A 885 -1.44 16.44 16.85
N GLY A 886 -2.35 17.43 16.94
CA GLY A 886 -2.50 18.34 18.09
C GLY A 886 -1.76 19.67 17.98
N GLU A 887 -0.99 19.94 16.92
CA GLU A 887 -0.18 21.15 16.75
C GLU A 887 -0.63 22.05 15.58
N PHE A 888 -1.61 21.66 14.77
CA PHE A 888 -1.87 22.27 13.46
C PHE A 888 -3.23 22.98 13.34
N GLY A 889 -4.00 23.08 14.41
CA GLY A 889 -5.38 23.57 14.42
C GLY A 889 -6.41 22.44 14.43
N GLU A 890 -7.69 22.80 14.52
CA GLU A 890 -8.78 21.82 14.66
C GLU A 890 -8.86 20.85 13.47
N GLY A 891 -8.71 19.55 13.74
CA GLY A 891 -8.89 18.47 12.77
C GLY A 891 -7.77 18.30 11.74
N VAL A 892 -6.69 19.08 11.81
CA VAL A 892 -5.58 19.00 10.87
C VAL A 892 -4.47 18.14 11.45
N ASP A 893 -4.09 17.09 10.74
CA ASP A 893 -2.92 16.26 11.04
C ASP A 893 -1.65 16.79 10.34
N ILE A 894 -0.50 16.19 10.67
CA ILE A 894 0.80 16.59 10.11
C ILE A 894 0.83 16.41 8.58
N VAL A 895 0.12 15.41 8.03
CA VAL A 895 0.09 15.12 6.59
C VAL A 895 -0.66 16.23 5.84
N GLN A 896 -1.87 16.55 6.31
CA GLN A 896 -2.67 17.64 5.74
C GLN A 896 -1.98 18.99 5.89
N TRP A 897 -1.39 19.26 7.05
CA TRP A 897 -0.64 20.47 7.31
C TRP A 897 0.57 20.61 6.37
N ALA A 898 1.38 19.56 6.23
CA ALA A 898 2.56 19.58 5.36
C ALA A 898 2.16 19.77 3.89
N LYS A 899 1.15 19.04 3.41
CA LYS A 899 0.59 19.22 2.06
C LYS A 899 0.12 20.66 1.81
N ARG A 900 -0.57 21.26 2.78
CA ARG A 900 -1.08 22.64 2.69
C ARG A 900 0.03 23.69 2.66
N ILE A 901 1.04 23.59 3.53
CA ILE A 901 2.13 24.58 3.62
C ILE A 901 3.07 24.51 2.43
N THR A 902 3.39 23.28 1.98
CA THR A 902 4.31 23.10 0.86
C THR A 902 3.60 23.23 -0.49
N ASN A 903 2.28 23.08 -0.53
CA ASN A 903 1.50 22.95 -1.76
C ASN A 903 2.09 21.86 -2.68
N CYS A 904 2.69 20.84 -2.08
CA CYS A 904 3.47 19.79 -2.75
C CYS A 904 4.61 20.31 -3.65
N ASP A 905 5.07 21.55 -3.44
CA ASP A 905 6.17 22.16 -4.16
C ASP A 905 7.48 22.06 -3.34
N LYS A 906 8.52 21.54 -3.98
CA LYS A 906 9.86 21.37 -3.40
C LYS A 906 10.45 22.67 -2.85
N ASN A 907 10.18 23.81 -3.49
CA ASN A 907 10.69 25.12 -3.06
C ASN A 907 10.11 25.58 -1.72
N ASN A 908 9.00 25.01 -1.30
CA ASN A 908 8.33 25.33 -0.04
C ASN A 908 8.71 24.38 1.10
N VAL A 909 9.47 23.32 0.86
CA VAL A 909 9.85 22.33 1.89
C VAL A 909 10.62 22.98 3.03
N ALA A 910 11.46 23.97 2.73
CA ALA A 910 12.18 24.76 3.75
C ALA A 910 11.26 25.39 4.81
N LYS A 911 9.98 25.62 4.50
CA LYS A 911 8.99 26.22 5.43
C LYS A 911 8.52 25.26 6.53
N ILE A 912 8.67 23.96 6.32
CA ILE A 912 8.24 22.92 7.26
C ILE A 912 9.37 22.26 8.02
N VAL A 913 10.62 22.54 7.66
CA VAL A 913 11.80 21.98 8.34
C VAL A 913 11.85 22.45 9.79
N ASP A 914 12.24 21.55 10.66
CA ASP A 914 12.42 21.82 12.08
C ASP A 914 13.39 22.97 12.31
N SER A 915 12.90 24.08 12.86
CA SER A 915 13.69 25.29 13.13
C SER A 915 14.82 25.10 14.17
N ARG A 916 14.83 23.97 14.86
CA ARG A 916 15.91 23.59 15.81
C ARG A 916 17.16 23.08 15.09
N LEU A 917 17.07 22.73 13.81
CA LEU A 917 18.20 22.28 13.01
C LEU A 917 19.03 23.48 12.55
N SER A 918 20.29 23.59 13.01
CA SER A 918 21.18 24.73 12.72
C SER A 918 21.79 24.71 11.32
N THR A 919 22.03 23.52 10.78
CA THR A 919 22.56 23.30 9.42
C THR A 919 21.85 22.11 8.80
N VAL A 920 21.18 22.35 7.67
CA VAL A 920 20.38 21.32 7.02
C VAL A 920 20.77 21.28 5.53
N PRO A 921 21.24 20.13 5.02
CA PRO A 921 21.42 19.96 3.58
C PRO A 921 20.04 19.91 2.91
N ILE A 922 19.58 21.03 2.44
CA ILE A 922 18.22 21.20 1.93
C ILE A 922 17.86 20.20 0.84
N ASN A 923 18.81 19.80 0.03
CA ASN A 923 18.61 18.79 -1.02
C ASN A 923 18.31 17.39 -0.45
N GLU A 924 18.95 16.99 0.67
CA GLU A 924 18.61 15.73 1.36
C GLU A 924 17.23 15.80 1.99
N VAL A 925 16.88 16.92 2.61
CA VAL A 925 15.54 17.10 3.18
C VAL A 925 14.47 17.06 2.10
N MET A 926 14.71 17.70 0.96
CA MET A 926 13.80 17.66 -0.19
C MET A 926 13.65 16.23 -0.74
N HIS A 927 14.74 15.47 -0.76
CA HIS A 927 14.72 14.06 -1.16
C HIS A 927 13.87 13.21 -0.18
N VAL A 928 14.13 13.33 1.12
CA VAL A 928 13.33 12.62 2.15
C VAL A 928 11.88 13.05 2.11
N PHE A 929 11.60 14.35 1.90
CA PHE A 929 10.24 14.84 1.76
C PHE A 929 9.52 14.25 0.53
N PHE A 930 10.23 14.11 -0.58
CA PHE A 930 9.70 13.46 -1.77
C PHE A 930 9.28 12.01 -1.47
N ILE A 931 10.20 11.22 -0.88
CA ILE A 931 9.89 9.83 -0.46
C ILE A 931 8.69 9.80 0.51
N THR A 932 8.65 10.77 1.42
CA THR A 932 7.53 10.91 2.36
C THR A 932 6.19 11.06 1.62
N MET A 933 6.14 11.94 0.61
CA MET A 933 4.92 12.19 -0.16
C MET A 933 4.43 10.95 -0.90
N LEU A 934 5.36 10.10 -1.36
CA LEU A 934 5.03 8.80 -1.95
C LEU A 934 4.46 7.84 -0.89
N CYS A 935 5.10 7.74 0.27
CA CYS A 935 4.66 6.86 1.35
C CYS A 935 3.26 7.23 1.88
N ILE A 936 2.92 8.53 1.97
CA ILE A 936 1.63 9.02 2.47
C ILE A 936 0.60 9.22 1.37
N HIS A 937 0.76 8.56 0.22
CA HIS A 937 -0.22 8.63 -0.86
C HIS A 937 -1.58 8.07 -0.41
N GLU A 938 -2.68 8.68 -0.84
CA GLU A 938 -4.04 8.28 -0.42
C GLU A 938 -4.43 6.89 -0.93
N ASN A 939 -4.01 6.57 -2.17
CA ASN A 939 -4.20 5.23 -2.73
C ASN A 939 -3.03 4.32 -2.31
N SER A 940 -3.32 3.22 -1.63
CA SER A 940 -2.31 2.28 -1.13
C SER A 940 -1.48 1.64 -2.25
N ILE A 941 -2.08 1.40 -3.43
CA ILE A 941 -1.40 0.79 -4.58
C ILE A 941 -0.26 1.69 -5.11
N GLU A 942 -0.42 3.01 -4.99
CA GLU A 942 0.54 4.01 -5.46
C GLU A 942 1.68 4.28 -4.47
N ARG A 943 1.64 3.67 -3.28
CA ARG A 943 2.74 3.76 -2.32
C ARG A 943 3.85 2.79 -2.70
N PRO A 944 5.11 3.17 -2.53
CA PRO A 944 6.24 2.27 -2.74
C PRO A 944 6.17 1.07 -1.77
N THR A 945 6.88 0.02 -2.08
CA THR A 945 7.21 -1.04 -1.13
C THR A 945 8.31 -0.57 -0.17
N MET A 946 8.45 -1.20 1.00
CA MET A 946 9.55 -0.84 1.91
C MET A 946 10.93 -1.10 1.30
N ARG A 947 11.05 -2.02 0.34
CA ARG A 947 12.30 -2.28 -0.40
C ARG A 947 12.67 -1.07 -1.28
N GLU A 948 11.70 -0.52 -1.99
CA GLU A 948 11.88 0.71 -2.79
C GLU A 948 12.17 1.92 -1.89
N VAL A 949 11.51 2.05 -0.74
CA VAL A 949 11.81 3.11 0.24
C VAL A 949 13.25 3.04 0.73
N VAL A 950 13.75 1.84 1.08
CA VAL A 950 15.16 1.64 1.48
C VAL A 950 16.12 1.99 0.37
N GLN A 951 15.81 1.59 -0.86
CA GLN A 951 16.61 1.89 -2.03
C GLN A 951 16.70 3.41 -2.24
N MET A 952 15.56 4.10 -2.34
CA MET A 952 15.50 5.55 -2.49
C MET A 952 16.25 6.30 -1.39
N LEU A 953 16.08 5.91 -0.13
CA LEU A 953 16.82 6.50 0.98
C LEU A 953 18.34 6.21 0.92
N SER A 954 18.79 5.12 0.28
CA SER A 954 20.20 4.73 0.23
C SER A 954 20.95 5.28 -0.98
N GLU A 955 20.26 5.75 -2.01
CA GLU A 955 20.85 6.21 -3.28
C GLU A 955 21.31 7.67 -3.25
N PHE A 956 20.97 8.44 -2.22
CA PHE A 956 21.44 9.82 -2.12
C PHE A 956 22.94 9.86 -1.72
N PRO A 957 23.84 10.47 -2.52
CA PRO A 957 25.27 10.49 -2.22
C PRO A 957 25.53 11.34 -0.96
N HIS A 958 25.97 10.68 0.12
CA HIS A 958 26.47 11.37 1.30
C HIS A 958 27.85 11.97 0.99
N HIS A 959 28.00 13.29 1.15
CA HIS A 959 29.31 13.89 1.29
C HIS A 959 29.90 13.44 2.63
N ALA A 960 30.78 12.43 2.59
CA ALA A 960 31.64 12.13 3.72
C ALA A 960 32.46 13.39 4.04
N SER A 961 32.37 13.85 5.27
CA SER A 961 33.23 14.90 5.80
C SER A 961 34.69 14.43 5.73
N GLU A 962 35.43 14.91 4.76
CA GLU A 962 36.87 14.77 4.71
C GLU A 962 37.51 15.75 5.71
N ASP A 963 37.90 15.24 6.88
CA ASP A 963 38.98 15.82 7.69
C ASP A 963 40.33 15.51 6.99
N GLN A 964 40.80 16.40 6.15
CA GLN A 964 42.21 16.59 5.90
C GLN A 964 42.54 17.98 5.33
N SER A 965 43.55 18.58 5.92
CA SER A 965 44.07 19.93 5.79
C SER A 965 44.61 20.32 4.40
N PRO A 966 44.85 21.61 4.10
CA PRO A 966 44.85 22.12 2.77
C PRO A 966 46.28 22.10 2.14
N SER A 967 46.37 21.80 0.85
CA SER A 967 47.48 22.25 0.04
C SER A 967 47.02 22.89 -1.25
N SER A 968 47.51 24.07 -1.42
CA SER A 968 47.40 25.09 -2.45
C SER A 968 47.37 24.63 -3.92
N SER A 969 46.50 25.20 -4.75
CA SER A 969 46.93 26.04 -5.90
C SER A 969 45.74 26.37 -6.83
N ALA A 970 45.53 27.68 -6.99
CA ALA A 970 45.15 28.52 -8.11
C ALA A 970 43.81 28.28 -8.91
N PRO A 971 43.20 29.37 -9.38
CA PRO A 971 41.78 29.44 -9.73
C PRO A 971 41.52 29.12 -11.22
N ARG A 972 40.41 28.49 -11.52
CA ARG A 972 39.79 28.48 -12.87
C ARG A 972 38.39 29.06 -12.85
N LYS A 973 38.19 29.92 -13.82
CA LYS A 973 37.05 30.77 -14.11
C LYS A 973 35.67 30.12 -13.96
N GLU A 974 34.77 30.88 -13.37
CA GLU A 974 33.34 30.71 -13.45
C GLU A 974 32.86 30.80 -14.89
N GLU A 975 32.22 29.76 -15.37
CA GLU A 975 31.19 29.82 -16.41
C GLU A 975 29.88 29.39 -15.78
N SER A 976 28.97 30.35 -15.75
CA SER A 976 27.60 30.19 -15.31
C SER A 976 26.85 29.26 -16.28
N LEU A 977 26.46 28.09 -15.83
CA LEU A 977 25.44 27.26 -16.51
C LEU A 977 24.34 26.95 -15.52
N ASP A 978 23.12 27.31 -15.94
CA ASP A 978 21.86 27.10 -15.25
C ASP A 978 21.70 25.66 -14.75
N LYS A 979 21.69 25.49 -13.42
CA LYS A 979 21.47 24.21 -12.74
C LYS A 979 20.04 24.08 -12.21
N GLU A 980 19.03 24.33 -13.02
CA GLU A 980 17.63 24.23 -12.56
C GLU A 980 16.87 22.98 -12.99
N THR A 981 17.50 21.97 -13.63
CA THR A 981 16.72 20.92 -14.29
C THR A 981 17.01 19.48 -13.82
N ASN A 982 17.83 19.26 -12.80
CA ASN A 982 18.31 17.89 -12.52
C ASN A 982 17.64 17.11 -11.37
N CYS A 983 16.68 17.66 -10.64
CA CYS A 983 16.07 16.94 -9.52
C CYS A 983 14.92 15.98 -9.90
N TYR A 984 14.34 16.14 -11.10
CA TYR A 984 13.26 15.28 -11.63
C TYR A 984 13.76 14.03 -12.38
N ARG A 985 15.06 13.92 -12.59
CA ARG A 985 15.64 12.82 -13.39
C ARG A 985 15.89 11.52 -12.63
N LEU A 986 15.72 11.49 -11.34
CA LEU A 986 16.13 10.32 -10.55
C LEU A 986 15.05 9.29 -10.26
N PHE A 987 13.75 9.61 -10.38
CA PHE A 987 12.70 8.66 -10.03
C PHE A 987 11.38 8.92 -10.77
N PRO A 988 11.19 8.45 -12.01
CA PRO A 988 9.94 8.64 -12.76
C PRO A 988 8.81 7.69 -12.36
N ASP A 989 9.13 6.53 -11.81
CA ASP A 989 8.18 5.41 -11.70
C ASP A 989 7.30 5.41 -10.45
N LEU A 990 7.44 6.41 -9.58
CA LEU A 990 6.82 6.42 -8.26
C LEU A 990 5.68 7.45 -8.09
N LEU A 991 5.22 8.09 -9.17
CA LEU A 991 4.17 9.13 -9.14
C LEU A 991 2.88 8.73 -9.89
N THR A 992 2.67 7.47 -10.19
CA THR A 992 1.41 6.98 -10.78
C THR A 992 0.42 6.49 -9.75
#